data_bcce13ad15649b6b7006d96e15a51345
#
_entry.id   bcce13ad15649b6b7006d96e15a51345
#
_cell.length_a   1.000
_cell.length_b   1.000
_cell.length_c   1.000
_cell.angle_alpha   90.00
_cell.angle_beta   90.00
_cell.angle_gamma   90.00
#
_symmetry.space_group_name_H-M   'P 1'
#
loop_
_entity.id
_entity.type
_entity.pdbx_description
1 polymer ?
#
loop_
_entity_poly.entity_id
_entity_poly.type
_entity_poly.pdbx_seq_one_letter_code
_entity_poly.pdbx_strand_id
1 'polypeptide(L)'
;MGYILRDEVLIKRPIIFLCGPYFKKGNKSDRRYLLRKCFRKHYRDGVLPLIIDDFLTEDNIKDSNVNIQLLEEIFAAISCKTYIFLDTLSAASELGLFMNHAFTNSVVAYVPKESDILNKSNVGYFVKDVILKMNSEQAKCIEYRPAITRSVIFSDYAVEHYGFIADIVPENIEKEIASDIIFKDKKEKSLYTEENEQYPDDDFHIFYKTRDGKTILHISIGMLFDVVMSLMYELNQSKLVTNKEATIADFNVDAIQRITKEVFLNYLIKKGIHCGKEIELYTKLSYSFDTIVYHMVTFCYIYHCYSTYRGLRLVDKHMDTILDTCEEINGNNPLQVFGISEEDYLLVESCASNQQKFYTSFTITKGKKKRELVKYVDTEKGHAMRKIHEKMMSSLREKYTSSELSFAYKKGGSIKKCVELHKNNDAYIKYDISKFFNSIKFEILIEKIKRVFNIDSIYDTITKKIVASFYFEKKLPLGLVISPLLSDIYMLDFDKKITEFCSLRNCIYTRYADDILISKKTIFTESDYKEINQKVEMLLCNLKLKINSKKTRQIFLRKDGQHIKYIGINIVHFDAGNKLSVGRKYVYAVVNEYYQYLEDLQMLKDNNCDGERKRLFYQERIIAGKLAFIQSIEGADGWKRIRARFGKNAFLCENNRLSLDNLKGKDF
;
A
#
# COMPACT_ATOMS: atom_id res chain seq x y z
N MET A 1 -7.93 -0.31 9.06
CA MET A 1 -8.64 0.40 7.98
C MET A 1 -7.84 1.65 7.69
N GLY A 2 -7.44 1.86 6.46
CA GLY A 2 -6.75 3.06 6.02
C GLY A 2 -7.57 3.75 4.95
N TYR A 3 -7.37 5.04 4.77
CA TYR A 3 -8.04 5.84 3.78
C TYR A 3 -7.02 6.51 2.86
N ILE A 4 -7.43 6.83 1.63
CA ILE A 4 -6.60 7.51 0.64
C ILE A 4 -7.42 8.51 -0.15
N LEU A 5 -6.78 9.59 -0.66
CA LEU A 5 -7.41 10.53 -1.57
C LEU A 5 -7.69 9.89 -2.93
N ARG A 6 -8.88 10.15 -3.46
CA ARG A 6 -9.19 9.87 -4.87
C ARG A 6 -8.45 10.84 -5.78
N ASP A 7 -8.11 10.41 -6.99
CA ASP A 7 -7.43 11.27 -7.97
C ASP A 7 -8.38 12.34 -8.57
N GLU A 8 -9.65 12.02 -8.70
CA GLU A 8 -10.67 12.96 -9.23
C GLU A 8 -11.29 13.78 -8.11
N VAL A 9 -11.45 15.07 -8.35
CA VAL A 9 -12.25 15.96 -7.50
C VAL A 9 -13.66 15.99 -8.04
N LEU A 10 -14.64 15.62 -7.22
CA LEU A 10 -16.04 15.70 -7.59
C LEU A 10 -16.50 17.16 -7.62
N ILE A 11 -17.50 17.43 -8.49
CA ILE A 11 -18.12 18.75 -8.58
C ILE A 11 -18.78 19.06 -7.24
N LYS A 12 -18.24 20.05 -6.53
CA LYS A 12 -18.81 20.52 -5.28
C LYS A 12 -19.87 21.58 -5.53
N ARG A 13 -20.86 21.60 -4.65
CA ARG A 13 -21.69 22.79 -4.48
C ARG A 13 -20.80 23.94 -4.00
N PRO A 14 -20.74 25.06 -4.74
CA PRO A 14 -19.99 26.21 -4.26
C PRO A 14 -20.56 26.69 -2.93
N ILE A 15 -19.68 26.89 -1.96
CA ILE A 15 -20.00 27.51 -0.68
C ILE A 15 -19.90 29.01 -0.86
N ILE A 16 -20.91 29.73 -0.42
CA ILE A 16 -20.97 31.20 -0.41
C ILE A 16 -20.98 31.65 1.04
N PHE A 17 -20.00 32.47 1.43
CA PHE A 17 -19.93 32.99 2.78
C PHE A 17 -20.58 34.37 2.87
N LEU A 18 -21.55 34.50 3.77
CA LEU A 18 -22.31 35.76 3.99
C LEU A 18 -21.93 36.33 5.35
N CYS A 19 -21.16 37.42 5.33
CA CYS A 19 -20.62 38.10 6.52
C CYS A 19 -21.27 39.46 6.74
N GLY A 20 -21.07 40.01 7.93
CA GLY A 20 -21.56 41.34 8.28
C GLY A 20 -22.17 41.37 9.67
N PRO A 21 -22.58 42.55 10.13
CA PRO A 21 -23.01 42.74 11.51
C PRO A 21 -24.18 41.85 11.89
N TYR A 22 -24.10 41.31 13.09
CA TYR A 22 -25.11 40.44 13.69
C TYR A 22 -26.42 41.23 13.85
N PHE A 23 -27.45 40.69 13.30
CA PHE A 23 -28.81 41.12 13.56
C PHE A 23 -29.51 40.06 14.41
N LYS A 24 -30.29 40.48 15.39
CA LYS A 24 -30.99 39.61 16.33
C LYS A 24 -31.53 38.33 15.63
N LYS A 25 -31.15 37.17 16.11
CA LYS A 25 -31.47 35.87 15.50
C LYS A 25 -32.94 35.76 15.13
N GLY A 26 -33.25 35.51 13.87
CA GLY A 26 -34.63 35.41 13.37
C GLY A 26 -35.22 36.71 12.84
N ASN A 27 -34.46 37.81 12.80
CA ASN A 27 -34.92 39.02 12.17
C ASN A 27 -35.02 38.83 10.66
N LYS A 28 -36.24 38.94 10.12
CA LYS A 28 -36.53 38.80 8.68
C LYS A 28 -35.88 39.89 7.83
N SER A 29 -35.47 40.99 8.43
CA SER A 29 -34.84 42.15 7.81
C SER A 29 -33.31 42.07 7.79
N ASP A 30 -32.69 41.02 8.34
CA ASP A 30 -31.23 40.81 8.24
C ASP A 30 -30.84 40.64 6.75
N ARG A 31 -29.96 41.49 6.26
CA ARG A 31 -29.53 41.54 4.86
C ARG A 31 -28.91 40.22 4.40
N ARG A 32 -28.18 39.52 5.28
CA ARG A 32 -27.58 38.22 4.97
C ARG A 32 -28.65 37.16 4.71
N TYR A 33 -29.75 37.18 5.48
CA TYR A 33 -30.89 36.27 5.24
C TYR A 33 -31.64 36.65 3.96
N LEU A 34 -31.72 37.92 3.63
CA LEU A 34 -32.32 38.39 2.36
C LEU A 34 -31.45 37.96 1.18
N LEU A 35 -30.13 38.11 1.27
CA LEU A 35 -29.21 37.58 0.25
C LEU A 35 -29.34 36.07 0.10
N ARG A 36 -29.40 35.33 1.19
CA ARG A 36 -29.59 33.87 1.15
C ARG A 36 -30.86 33.47 0.39
N LYS A 37 -31.96 34.22 0.57
CA LYS A 37 -33.18 34.02 -0.22
C LYS A 37 -32.96 34.35 -1.69
N CYS A 38 -32.20 35.39 -1.99
CA CYS A 38 -31.85 35.78 -3.35
C CYS A 38 -31.02 34.68 -4.04
N PHE A 39 -30.00 34.14 -3.38
CA PHE A 39 -29.23 32.99 -3.89
C PHE A 39 -30.11 31.78 -4.17
N ARG A 40 -31.03 31.44 -3.26
CA ARG A 40 -31.98 30.33 -3.47
C ARG A 40 -32.93 30.58 -4.64
N LYS A 41 -33.32 31.84 -4.88
CA LYS A 41 -34.16 32.21 -6.02
C LYS A 41 -33.45 31.97 -7.36
N HIS A 42 -32.17 32.34 -7.47
CA HIS A 42 -31.39 32.24 -8.72
C HIS A 42 -30.76 30.87 -8.96
N TYR A 43 -30.25 30.23 -7.90
CA TYR A 43 -29.46 29.01 -8.01
C TYR A 43 -30.14 27.76 -7.42
N ARG A 44 -31.34 27.93 -6.81
CA ARG A 44 -32.05 26.87 -6.09
C ARG A 44 -31.12 26.20 -5.08
N ASP A 45 -30.80 24.89 -5.33
CA ASP A 45 -29.89 24.11 -4.52
C ASP A 45 -28.46 24.03 -5.11
N GLY A 46 -28.15 24.81 -6.15
CA GLY A 46 -26.86 24.78 -6.84
C GLY A 46 -25.71 25.44 -6.06
N VAL A 47 -26.01 26.27 -5.06
CA VAL A 47 -25.03 26.91 -4.18
C VAL A 47 -25.43 26.77 -2.72
N LEU A 48 -24.45 26.86 -1.82
CA LEU A 48 -24.66 26.76 -0.38
C LEU A 48 -24.30 28.08 0.31
N PRO A 49 -25.24 29.02 0.51
CA PRO A 49 -24.99 30.27 1.23
C PRO A 49 -25.01 30.04 2.75
N LEU A 50 -23.87 30.25 3.40
CA LEU A 50 -23.65 30.07 4.84
C LEU A 50 -23.56 31.43 5.55
N ILE A 51 -24.13 31.48 6.74
CA ILE A 51 -24.00 32.57 7.71
C ILE A 51 -23.49 31.99 9.00
N ILE A 52 -22.33 32.45 9.48
CA ILE A 52 -21.65 31.83 10.64
C ILE A 52 -22.48 31.94 11.92
N ASP A 53 -23.22 33.05 12.09
CA ASP A 53 -24.07 33.26 13.24
C ASP A 53 -25.23 32.24 13.37
N ASP A 54 -25.58 31.54 12.31
CA ASP A 54 -26.55 30.47 12.37
C ASP A 54 -26.03 29.26 13.19
N PHE A 55 -24.74 29.10 13.25
CA PHE A 55 -24.06 27.99 13.90
C PHE A 55 -23.54 28.36 15.29
N LEU A 56 -23.10 29.61 15.48
CA LEU A 56 -22.55 30.10 16.74
C LEU A 56 -23.66 30.52 17.71
N THR A 57 -24.25 29.55 18.40
CA THR A 57 -25.16 29.83 19.52
C THR A 57 -24.35 29.93 20.81
N GLU A 58 -24.89 30.67 21.81
CA GLU A 58 -24.23 30.77 23.12
C GLU A 58 -23.94 29.40 23.75
N ASP A 59 -24.83 28.43 23.54
CA ASP A 59 -24.67 27.07 24.06
C ASP A 59 -23.57 26.30 23.33
N ASN A 60 -23.41 26.52 22.03
CA ASN A 60 -22.37 25.85 21.23
C ASN A 60 -20.97 26.43 21.46
N ILE A 61 -20.88 27.71 21.87
CA ILE A 61 -19.61 28.41 22.12
C ILE A 61 -19.09 28.15 23.54
N LYS A 62 -19.97 28.03 24.53
CA LYS A 62 -19.60 27.89 25.95
C LYS A 62 -18.84 26.60 26.27
N ASP A 63 -19.08 25.54 25.55
CA ASP A 63 -18.50 24.22 25.81
C ASP A 63 -17.27 23.88 24.92
N SER A 64 -16.84 24.78 24.06
CA SER A 64 -15.77 24.48 23.12
C SER A 64 -14.63 25.52 23.18
N ASN A 65 -13.39 25.06 23.11
CA ASN A 65 -12.21 25.91 22.90
C ASN A 65 -12.17 26.47 21.46
N VAL A 66 -13.29 27.00 20.98
CA VAL A 66 -13.45 27.44 19.59
C VAL A 66 -12.87 28.86 19.44
N ASN A 67 -11.92 29.00 18.56
CA ASN A 67 -11.45 30.28 18.06
C ASN A 67 -12.34 30.73 16.90
N ILE A 68 -13.19 31.73 17.14
CA ILE A 68 -14.15 32.24 16.14
C ILE A 68 -13.42 32.82 14.94
N GLN A 69 -12.30 33.54 15.15
CA GLN A 69 -11.50 34.09 14.08
C GLN A 69 -10.98 33.00 13.14
N LEU A 70 -10.45 31.90 13.70
CA LEU A 70 -9.99 30.77 12.90
C LEU A 70 -11.14 30.11 12.12
N LEU A 71 -12.34 30.01 12.71
CA LEU A 71 -13.50 29.51 11.97
C LEU A 71 -13.86 30.42 10.78
N GLU A 72 -13.85 31.73 10.96
CA GLU A 72 -14.10 32.70 9.88
C GLU A 72 -13.05 32.58 8.76
N GLU A 73 -11.76 32.44 9.14
CA GLU A 73 -10.69 32.20 8.18
C GLU A 73 -10.89 30.90 7.41
N ILE A 74 -11.28 29.80 8.08
CA ILE A 74 -11.59 28.53 7.43
C ILE A 74 -12.79 28.70 6.47
N PHE A 75 -13.86 29.38 6.91
CA PHE A 75 -15.02 29.62 6.06
C PHE A 75 -14.70 30.43 4.83
N ALA A 76 -13.94 31.52 4.99
CA ALA A 76 -13.49 32.30 3.86
C ALA A 76 -12.64 31.48 2.89
N ALA A 77 -11.75 30.65 3.41
CA ALA A 77 -10.85 29.81 2.61
C ALA A 77 -11.58 28.70 1.82
N ILE A 78 -12.66 28.10 2.37
CA ILE A 78 -13.42 27.03 1.69
C ILE A 78 -14.54 27.55 0.78
N SER A 79 -14.87 28.83 0.88
CA SER A 79 -15.94 29.47 0.10
C SER A 79 -15.43 29.90 -1.27
N CYS A 80 -16.20 29.69 -2.31
CA CYS A 80 -15.88 30.21 -3.65
C CYS A 80 -15.99 31.74 -3.74
N LYS A 81 -16.83 32.33 -2.88
CA LYS A 81 -17.07 33.78 -2.83
C LYS A 81 -17.54 34.20 -1.44
N THR A 82 -16.99 35.31 -0.93
CA THR A 82 -17.38 35.92 0.35
C THR A 82 -18.08 37.25 0.10
N TYR A 83 -19.25 37.42 0.66
CA TYR A 83 -20.02 38.66 0.61
C TYR A 83 -20.07 39.29 2.00
N ILE A 84 -19.61 40.52 2.14
CA ILE A 84 -19.52 41.20 3.43
C ILE A 84 -20.24 42.55 3.40
N PHE A 85 -21.07 42.82 4.41
CA PHE A 85 -21.68 44.14 4.62
C PHE A 85 -20.76 45.01 5.46
N LEU A 86 -20.15 46.01 4.83
CA LEU A 86 -19.13 46.86 5.42
C LEU A 86 -19.74 48.11 6.06
N ASP A 87 -20.30 47.98 7.24
CA ASP A 87 -20.97 49.08 7.97
C ASP A 87 -20.60 49.14 9.46
N THR A 88 -19.72 48.28 9.94
CA THR A 88 -19.18 48.26 11.31
C THR A 88 -17.67 48.10 11.33
N LEU A 89 -17.03 48.45 12.44
CA LEU A 89 -15.59 48.19 12.65
C LEU A 89 -15.27 46.70 12.64
N SER A 90 -16.18 45.87 13.17
CA SER A 90 -16.04 44.41 13.10
C SER A 90 -15.95 43.90 11.68
N ALA A 91 -16.93 44.32 10.84
CA ALA A 91 -16.92 43.93 9.43
C ALA A 91 -15.70 44.46 8.67
N ALA A 92 -15.17 45.63 9.04
CA ALA A 92 -13.90 46.13 8.48
C ALA A 92 -12.71 45.29 8.87
N SER A 93 -12.67 44.76 10.11
CA SER A 93 -11.62 43.86 10.58
C SER A 93 -11.72 42.50 9.87
N GLU A 94 -12.90 41.94 9.74
CA GLU A 94 -13.17 40.71 8.98
C GLU A 94 -12.75 40.87 7.50
N LEU A 95 -13.04 42.00 6.88
CA LEU A 95 -12.61 42.29 5.51
C LEU A 95 -11.08 42.31 5.42
N GLY A 96 -10.38 42.92 6.38
CA GLY A 96 -8.92 42.93 6.42
C GLY A 96 -8.34 41.54 6.52
N LEU A 97 -8.97 40.67 7.29
CA LEU A 97 -8.61 39.26 7.41
C LEU A 97 -8.78 38.52 6.08
N PHE A 98 -9.93 38.69 5.41
CA PHE A 98 -10.23 38.00 4.14
C PHE A 98 -9.42 38.52 2.95
N MET A 99 -8.92 39.74 3.00
CA MET A 99 -8.03 40.31 1.98
C MET A 99 -6.56 39.91 2.15
N ASN A 100 -6.22 39.19 3.19
CA ASN A 100 -4.87 38.65 3.36
C ASN A 100 -4.59 37.61 2.25
N HIS A 101 -3.35 37.57 1.75
CA HIS A 101 -2.93 36.71 0.62
C HIS A 101 -3.13 35.18 0.86
N ALA A 102 -3.64 34.80 2.05
CA ALA A 102 -3.98 33.41 2.33
C ALA A 102 -5.22 32.90 1.57
N PHE A 103 -6.10 33.78 1.10
CA PHE A 103 -7.37 33.43 0.49
C PHE A 103 -7.38 33.75 -1.00
N THR A 104 -7.70 32.74 -1.80
CA THR A 104 -7.78 32.85 -3.28
C THR A 104 -9.16 33.25 -3.79
N ASN A 105 -10.08 33.49 -2.87
CA ASN A 105 -11.49 33.67 -3.20
C ASN A 105 -11.86 35.14 -3.41
N SER A 106 -12.78 35.39 -4.34
CA SER A 106 -13.25 36.74 -4.57
C SER A 106 -14.13 37.22 -3.43
N VAL A 107 -13.85 38.47 -2.98
CA VAL A 107 -14.60 39.15 -1.92
C VAL A 107 -15.45 40.24 -2.53
N VAL A 108 -16.75 40.31 -2.17
CA VAL A 108 -17.64 41.38 -2.54
C VAL A 108 -18.08 42.12 -1.28
N ALA A 109 -17.69 43.40 -1.17
CA ALA A 109 -18.12 44.25 -0.10
C ALA A 109 -19.32 45.12 -0.52
N TYR A 110 -20.37 45.00 0.26
CA TYR A 110 -21.56 45.87 0.13
C TYR A 110 -21.45 47.04 1.08
N VAL A 111 -21.38 48.25 0.52
CA VAL A 111 -21.17 49.48 1.30
C VAL A 111 -22.44 50.33 1.22
N PRO A 112 -23.05 50.67 2.36
CA PRO A 112 -24.19 51.57 2.35
C PRO A 112 -23.76 53.01 1.97
N LYS A 113 -24.40 53.59 0.98
CA LYS A 113 -24.25 55.03 0.70
C LYS A 113 -24.60 55.80 1.94
N GLU A 114 -23.88 56.91 2.20
CA GLU A 114 -24.09 57.74 3.39
C GLU A 114 -23.60 57.10 4.72
N SER A 115 -22.95 55.95 4.68
CA SER A 115 -22.31 55.39 5.87
C SER A 115 -21.10 56.22 6.30
N ASP A 116 -20.90 56.31 7.62
CA ASP A 116 -19.75 57.00 8.21
C ASP A 116 -18.40 56.39 7.80
N ILE A 117 -18.43 55.17 7.32
CA ILE A 117 -17.23 54.43 6.86
C ILE A 117 -16.67 55.03 5.56
N LEU A 118 -17.53 55.50 4.63
CA LEU A 118 -17.05 56.04 3.36
C LEU A 118 -16.89 57.57 3.36
N ASN A 119 -17.71 58.29 4.15
CA ASN A 119 -17.86 59.76 4.01
C ASN A 119 -17.09 60.60 5.01
N LYS A 120 -16.45 60.02 6.03
CA LYS A 120 -15.72 60.80 7.06
C LYS A 120 -14.20 60.68 6.95
N SER A 121 -13.57 61.83 7.16
CA SER A 121 -12.11 62.00 7.24
C SER A 121 -11.42 61.12 8.31
N ASN A 122 -12.18 60.47 9.17
CA ASN A 122 -11.70 59.66 10.29
C ASN A 122 -11.62 58.16 10.02
N VAL A 123 -11.94 57.70 8.80
CA VAL A 123 -11.70 56.27 8.43
C VAL A 123 -10.21 56.04 8.32
N GLY A 124 -9.70 55.14 9.16
CA GLY A 124 -8.28 54.83 9.20
C GLY A 124 -7.70 54.44 7.86
N TYR A 125 -6.45 54.77 7.61
CA TYR A 125 -5.71 54.44 6.38
C TYR A 125 -5.86 52.96 5.96
N PHE A 126 -5.98 52.05 6.92
CA PHE A 126 -6.16 50.63 6.68
C PHE A 126 -7.43 50.35 5.90
N VAL A 127 -8.58 50.87 6.31
CA VAL A 127 -9.86 50.59 5.59
C VAL A 127 -9.84 51.25 4.22
N LYS A 128 -9.24 52.44 4.09
CA LYS A 128 -9.10 53.13 2.79
C LYS A 128 -8.19 52.32 1.85
N ASP A 129 -7.07 51.78 2.33
CA ASP A 129 -6.17 50.99 1.53
C ASP A 129 -6.80 49.66 1.09
N VAL A 130 -7.53 49.01 1.98
CA VAL A 130 -8.27 47.77 1.68
C VAL A 130 -9.36 48.05 0.61
N ILE A 131 -10.15 49.11 0.77
CA ILE A 131 -11.19 49.50 -0.22
C ILE A 131 -10.58 49.86 -1.58
N LEU A 132 -9.44 50.57 -1.59
CA LEU A 132 -8.73 50.90 -2.83
C LEU A 132 -8.19 49.66 -3.54
N LYS A 133 -7.69 48.66 -2.78
CA LYS A 133 -7.26 47.39 -3.33
C LYS A 133 -8.40 46.49 -3.84
N MET A 134 -9.62 46.72 -3.39
CA MET A 134 -10.82 46.01 -3.85
C MET A 134 -11.24 46.27 -5.30
N ASN A 135 -10.61 47.21 -6.00
CA ASN A 135 -10.87 47.45 -7.44
C ASN A 135 -10.07 46.47 -8.36
N SER A 136 -9.64 45.36 -7.86
CA SER A 136 -9.01 44.26 -8.61
C SER A 136 -10.01 43.21 -9.06
N GLU A 137 -9.61 42.32 -9.97
CA GLU A 137 -10.46 41.20 -10.43
C GLU A 137 -10.93 40.27 -9.29
N GLN A 138 -10.21 40.27 -8.15
CA GLN A 138 -10.50 39.41 -7.00
C GLN A 138 -11.40 40.06 -5.95
N ALA A 139 -11.60 41.37 -5.99
CA ALA A 139 -12.40 42.08 -5.00
C ALA A 139 -13.23 43.19 -5.62
N LYS A 140 -14.52 43.25 -5.27
CA LYS A 140 -15.45 44.26 -5.73
C LYS A 140 -16.07 45.01 -4.56
N CYS A 141 -16.25 46.29 -4.72
CA CYS A 141 -17.02 47.13 -3.81
C CYS A 141 -18.30 47.60 -4.49
N ILE A 142 -19.44 47.30 -3.90
CA ILE A 142 -20.78 47.65 -4.44
C ILE A 142 -21.50 48.51 -3.44
N GLU A 143 -21.78 49.75 -3.85
CA GLU A 143 -22.58 50.68 -3.06
C GLU A 143 -24.10 50.42 -3.24
N TYR A 144 -24.84 50.53 -2.13
CA TYR A 144 -26.29 50.44 -2.17
C TYR A 144 -26.91 51.51 -1.29
N ARG A 145 -28.16 51.87 -1.57
CA ARG A 145 -28.91 52.84 -0.78
C ARG A 145 -29.60 52.12 0.40
N PRO A 146 -29.21 52.42 1.67
CA PRO A 146 -29.76 51.73 2.82
C PRO A 146 -31.09 52.29 3.31
N ALA A 147 -31.84 51.46 4.01
CA ALA A 147 -32.82 51.88 5.01
C ALA A 147 -32.08 52.03 6.35
N ILE A 148 -32.11 53.23 6.94
CA ILE A 148 -31.41 53.52 8.18
C ILE A 148 -32.42 53.47 9.34
N THR A 149 -32.11 52.62 10.35
CA THR A 149 -32.87 52.54 11.60
C THR A 149 -31.95 52.92 12.75
N ARG A 150 -32.37 53.86 13.59
CA ARG A 150 -31.60 54.30 14.76
C ARG A 150 -32.16 53.64 16.01
N SER A 151 -31.33 52.93 16.76
CA SER A 151 -31.67 52.46 18.10
C SER A 151 -30.85 53.24 19.14
N VAL A 152 -31.50 53.80 20.11
CA VAL A 152 -30.89 54.52 21.23
C VAL A 152 -30.58 53.50 22.30
N ILE A 153 -29.29 53.27 22.61
CA ILE A 153 -28.86 52.35 23.67
C ILE A 153 -28.79 53.08 25.02
N PHE A 154 -28.30 54.36 25.01
CA PHE A 154 -28.29 55.26 26.15
C PHE A 154 -28.59 56.66 25.68
N SER A 155 -28.92 57.57 26.59
CA SER A 155 -29.39 58.95 26.31
C SER A 155 -28.55 59.73 25.29
N ASP A 156 -27.27 59.39 25.13
CA ASP A 156 -26.36 60.13 24.27
C ASP A 156 -25.66 59.21 23.22
N TYR A 157 -26.07 57.93 23.12
CA TYR A 157 -25.45 56.95 22.20
C TYR A 157 -26.54 56.23 21.35
N ALA A 158 -26.58 56.59 20.07
CA ALA A 158 -27.45 55.96 19.09
C ALA A 158 -26.61 55.12 18.12
N VAL A 159 -27.01 53.88 17.92
CA VAL A 159 -26.42 53.00 16.92
C VAL A 159 -27.28 52.99 15.67
N GLU A 160 -26.68 53.30 14.53
CA GLU A 160 -27.35 53.20 13.24
C GLU A 160 -27.26 51.77 12.72
N HIS A 161 -28.40 51.23 12.31
CA HIS A 161 -28.53 49.94 11.66
C HIS A 161 -28.92 50.15 10.21
N TYR A 162 -28.21 49.53 9.31
CA TYR A 162 -28.43 49.63 7.88
C TYR A 162 -29.14 48.37 7.38
N GLY A 163 -30.31 48.57 6.74
CA GLY A 163 -31.13 47.53 6.13
C GLY A 163 -31.30 47.73 4.63
N PHE A 164 -32.03 46.84 3.97
CA PHE A 164 -32.54 47.11 2.62
C PHE A 164 -33.90 47.81 2.68
N ILE A 165 -34.12 48.75 1.76
CA ILE A 165 -35.41 49.47 1.67
C ILE A 165 -36.53 48.45 1.42
N ALA A 166 -37.56 48.47 2.26
CA ALA A 166 -38.68 47.53 2.23
C ALA A 166 -38.29 46.03 2.28
N ASP A 167 -37.13 45.72 2.86
CA ASP A 167 -36.57 44.36 2.91
C ASP A 167 -36.40 43.70 1.53
N ILE A 168 -36.17 44.50 0.49
CA ILE A 168 -35.96 44.07 -0.89
C ILE A 168 -34.48 44.22 -1.23
N VAL A 169 -33.85 43.12 -1.77
CA VAL A 169 -32.47 43.16 -2.25
C VAL A 169 -32.39 44.17 -3.43
N PRO A 170 -31.50 45.18 -3.38
CA PRO A 170 -31.33 46.13 -4.46
C PRO A 170 -30.97 45.47 -5.80
N GLU A 171 -31.48 46.04 -6.91
CA GLU A 171 -31.33 45.46 -8.25
C GLU A 171 -29.87 45.29 -8.68
N ASN A 172 -28.97 46.21 -8.30
CA ASN A 172 -27.54 46.11 -8.58
C ASN A 172 -26.89 44.96 -7.84
N ILE A 173 -27.31 44.65 -6.61
CA ILE A 173 -26.87 43.50 -5.82
C ILE A 173 -27.44 42.20 -6.41
N GLU A 174 -28.72 42.18 -6.77
CA GLU A 174 -29.37 41.02 -7.39
C GLU A 174 -28.72 40.65 -8.73
N LYS A 175 -28.40 41.66 -9.56
CA LYS A 175 -27.66 41.44 -10.82
C LYS A 175 -26.26 40.87 -10.60
N GLU A 176 -25.54 41.35 -9.60
CA GLU A 176 -24.22 40.81 -9.24
C GLU A 176 -24.33 39.33 -8.82
N ILE A 177 -25.31 39.01 -7.98
CA ILE A 177 -25.55 37.63 -7.57
C ILE A 177 -25.88 36.73 -8.77
N ALA A 178 -26.71 37.23 -9.72
CA ALA A 178 -27.16 36.46 -10.86
C ALA A 178 -26.07 36.23 -11.94
N SER A 179 -25.06 37.10 -12.01
CA SER A 179 -24.13 37.14 -13.15
C SER A 179 -22.81 36.40 -12.93
N ASP A 180 -22.44 36.08 -11.70
CA ASP A 180 -21.00 35.95 -11.38
C ASP A 180 -20.58 34.64 -10.67
N ILE A 181 -21.48 33.66 -10.47
CA ILE A 181 -21.04 32.36 -9.92
C ILE A 181 -20.63 31.45 -11.05
N ILE A 182 -19.33 31.44 -11.34
CA ILE A 182 -18.73 30.51 -12.26
C ILE A 182 -18.62 29.17 -11.53
N PHE A 183 -19.42 28.19 -11.94
CA PHE A 183 -19.22 26.80 -11.53
C PHE A 183 -17.93 26.30 -12.18
N LYS A 184 -16.87 26.21 -11.40
CA LYS A 184 -15.64 25.55 -11.89
C LYS A 184 -15.96 24.08 -12.09
N ASP A 185 -15.89 23.64 -13.33
CA ASP A 185 -15.93 22.22 -13.69
C ASP A 185 -14.80 21.43 -12.99
N LYS A 186 -14.91 20.10 -12.97
CA LYS A 186 -13.95 19.16 -12.37
C LYS A 186 -12.52 19.67 -12.43
N LYS A 187 -11.87 19.82 -11.26
CA LYS A 187 -10.44 20.03 -11.17
C LYS A 187 -9.76 18.75 -10.66
N GLU A 188 -8.71 18.34 -11.35
CA GLU A 188 -7.81 17.32 -10.84
C GLU A 188 -7.01 17.86 -9.66
N LYS A 189 -6.70 16.99 -8.69
CA LYS A 189 -5.83 17.34 -7.58
C LYS A 189 -4.41 17.51 -8.10
N SER A 190 -3.83 18.65 -7.85
CA SER A 190 -2.49 18.98 -8.31
C SER A 190 -1.47 18.66 -7.23
N LEU A 191 -0.36 18.02 -7.62
CA LEU A 191 0.75 17.70 -6.74
C LEU A 191 1.99 18.43 -7.25
N TYR A 192 2.53 19.31 -6.43
CA TYR A 192 3.66 20.16 -6.75
C TYR A 192 4.89 19.79 -5.95
N THR A 193 6.07 19.94 -6.54
CA THR A 193 7.36 19.79 -5.90
C THR A 193 8.05 21.14 -5.71
N GLU A 194 9.14 21.17 -4.94
CA GLU A 194 9.91 22.37 -4.66
C GLU A 194 10.48 23.07 -5.91
N GLU A 195 10.58 22.37 -7.04
CA GLU A 195 11.14 22.92 -8.30
C GLU A 195 10.17 23.84 -9.04
N ASN A 196 8.89 23.83 -8.69
CA ASN A 196 7.88 24.70 -9.26
C ASN A 196 7.59 25.86 -8.29
N GLU A 197 8.26 27.00 -8.46
CA GLU A 197 8.10 28.17 -7.61
C GLU A 197 6.75 28.92 -7.72
N GLN A 198 5.92 28.55 -8.69
CA GLN A 198 4.60 29.18 -8.87
C GLN A 198 3.50 28.15 -8.62
N TYR A 199 2.88 28.23 -7.43
CA TYR A 199 1.67 27.48 -7.13
C TYR A 199 0.48 28.17 -7.79
N PRO A 200 -0.33 27.44 -8.57
CA PRO A 200 -1.61 27.99 -8.94
C PRO A 200 -2.43 28.20 -7.65
N ASP A 201 -3.14 29.31 -7.61
CA ASP A 201 -4.12 29.63 -6.58
C ASP A 201 -5.38 28.75 -6.73
N ASP A 202 -5.20 27.42 -6.70
CA ASP A 202 -6.30 26.49 -6.70
C ASP A 202 -6.54 25.88 -5.32
N ASP A 203 -7.81 25.61 -5.00
CA ASP A 203 -8.23 25.12 -3.69
C ASP A 203 -7.87 23.64 -3.47
N PHE A 204 -7.21 22.99 -4.44
CA PHE A 204 -7.01 21.53 -4.44
C PHE A 204 -5.56 21.13 -4.75
N HIS A 205 -4.60 21.67 -4.03
CA HIS A 205 -3.20 21.30 -4.21
C HIS A 205 -2.56 20.74 -2.95
N ILE A 206 -1.56 19.89 -3.16
CA ILE A 206 -0.59 19.44 -2.18
C ILE A 206 0.77 19.82 -2.71
N PHE A 207 1.52 20.57 -1.92
CA PHE A 207 2.93 20.80 -2.18
C PHE A 207 3.75 19.97 -1.21
N TYR A 208 4.81 19.32 -1.67
CA TYR A 208 5.68 18.54 -0.81
C TYR A 208 7.14 18.88 -1.03
N LYS A 209 7.90 18.76 0.06
CA LYS A 209 9.33 19.02 0.12
C LYS A 209 9.98 18.02 1.06
N THR A 210 11.07 17.39 0.65
CA THR A 210 11.83 16.49 1.52
C THR A 210 13.20 17.08 1.81
N ARG A 211 13.48 17.36 3.08
CA ARG A 211 14.78 17.84 3.58
C ARG A 211 15.18 17.06 4.82
N ASP A 212 16.46 16.67 4.92
CA ASP A 212 17.07 16.07 6.11
C ASP A 212 16.29 14.90 6.74
N GLY A 213 15.64 14.10 5.88
CA GLY A 213 14.82 12.96 6.32
C GLY A 213 13.41 13.34 6.81
N LYS A 214 13.03 14.62 6.72
CA LYS A 214 11.68 15.11 7.00
C LYS A 214 10.93 15.38 5.70
N THR A 215 9.64 15.08 5.67
CA THR A 215 8.73 15.47 4.58
C THR A 215 7.79 16.55 5.08
N ILE A 216 7.84 17.70 4.44
CA ILE A 216 6.97 18.84 4.72
C ILE A 216 5.89 18.87 3.65
N LEU A 217 4.63 18.92 4.08
CA LEU A 217 3.47 19.01 3.21
C LEU A 217 2.74 20.33 3.47
N HIS A 218 2.51 21.11 2.41
CA HIS A 218 1.57 22.22 2.42
C HIS A 218 0.29 21.79 1.71
N ILE A 219 -0.83 21.85 2.42
CA ILE A 219 -2.13 21.38 1.94
C ILE A 219 -3.06 22.55 1.84
N SER A 220 -3.78 22.66 0.71
CA SER A 220 -4.85 23.66 0.58
C SER A 220 -5.96 23.41 1.60
N ILE A 221 -6.53 24.50 2.12
CA ILE A 221 -7.58 24.44 3.14
C ILE A 221 -8.81 23.72 2.60
N GLY A 222 -9.19 23.96 1.33
CA GLY A 222 -10.32 23.27 0.70
C GLY A 222 -10.15 21.77 0.67
N MET A 223 -8.97 21.27 0.27
CA MET A 223 -8.68 19.83 0.26
C MET A 223 -8.66 19.23 1.66
N LEU A 224 -8.05 19.92 2.63
CA LEU A 224 -8.01 19.48 4.01
C LEU A 224 -9.44 19.38 4.59
N PHE A 225 -10.27 20.39 4.33
CA PHE A 225 -11.66 20.42 4.77
C PHE A 225 -12.44 19.21 4.23
N ASP A 226 -12.31 18.91 2.95
CA ASP A 226 -12.99 17.77 2.33
C ASP A 226 -12.59 16.43 2.93
N VAL A 227 -11.30 16.25 3.21
CA VAL A 227 -10.81 15.05 3.86
C VAL A 227 -11.39 14.93 5.26
N VAL A 228 -11.36 16.01 6.06
CA VAL A 228 -11.89 16.01 7.42
C VAL A 228 -13.40 15.73 7.41
N MET A 229 -14.16 16.37 6.52
CA MET A 229 -15.61 16.13 6.38
C MET A 229 -15.92 14.69 6.01
N SER A 230 -15.21 14.13 5.04
CA SER A 230 -15.35 12.73 4.60
C SER A 230 -15.10 11.76 5.77
N LEU A 231 -13.98 11.94 6.47
CA LEU A 231 -13.62 11.10 7.62
C LEU A 231 -14.59 11.28 8.80
N MET A 232 -15.03 12.51 9.05
CA MET A 232 -16.01 12.79 10.11
C MET A 232 -17.30 12.02 9.87
N TYR A 233 -17.78 11.98 8.66
CA TYR A 233 -18.97 11.23 8.28
C TYR A 233 -18.73 9.72 8.39
N GLU A 234 -17.71 9.18 7.74
CA GLU A 234 -17.40 7.74 7.72
C GLU A 234 -17.22 7.15 9.12
N LEU A 235 -16.43 7.83 9.95
CA LEU A 235 -16.11 7.34 11.29
C LEU A 235 -17.25 7.52 12.32
N ASN A 236 -18.21 8.41 12.05
CA ASN A 236 -19.24 8.78 13.01
C ASN A 236 -20.67 8.62 12.47
N GLN A 237 -20.87 7.89 11.37
CA GLN A 237 -22.16 7.69 10.72
C GLN A 237 -23.27 7.30 11.73
N SER A 238 -23.01 6.33 12.60
CA SER A 238 -23.96 5.87 13.60
C SER A 238 -24.34 6.95 14.63
N LYS A 239 -23.39 7.80 15.00
CA LYS A 239 -23.60 8.89 15.98
C LYS A 239 -24.31 10.08 15.34
N LEU A 240 -23.95 10.42 14.10
CA LEU A 240 -24.57 11.50 13.35
C LEU A 240 -26.04 11.24 12.99
N VAL A 241 -26.39 9.97 12.74
CA VAL A 241 -27.76 9.59 12.35
C VAL A 241 -28.67 9.38 13.57
N THR A 242 -28.16 8.88 14.70
CA THR A 242 -28.98 8.37 15.79
C THR A 242 -29.00 9.24 17.06
N ASN A 243 -27.98 10.06 17.29
CA ASN A 243 -27.82 10.76 18.57
C ASN A 243 -27.95 12.28 18.45
N LYS A 244 -29.13 12.82 18.81
CA LYS A 244 -29.40 14.27 18.83
C LYS A 244 -28.67 15.03 19.96
N GLU A 245 -28.15 14.31 20.95
CA GLU A 245 -27.51 14.88 22.14
C GLU A 245 -25.97 14.64 22.13
N ALA A 246 -25.39 14.14 21.03
CA ALA A 246 -23.95 13.96 20.93
C ALA A 246 -23.24 15.32 21.10
N THR A 247 -22.18 15.34 21.91
CA THR A 247 -21.31 16.49 22.10
C THR A 247 -20.06 16.33 21.24
N ILE A 248 -19.28 17.38 21.06
CA ILE A 248 -18.02 17.31 20.29
C ILE A 248 -17.04 16.29 20.90
N ALA A 249 -17.09 16.10 22.21
CA ALA A 249 -16.26 15.10 22.92
C ALA A 249 -16.59 13.64 22.53
N ASP A 250 -17.78 13.39 21.99
CA ASP A 250 -18.18 12.07 21.50
C ASP A 250 -17.53 11.70 20.18
N PHE A 251 -16.95 12.68 19.48
CA PHE A 251 -16.20 12.46 18.25
C PHE A 251 -14.72 12.33 18.56
N ASN A 252 -14.12 11.23 18.10
CA ASN A 252 -12.71 10.97 18.36
C ASN A 252 -11.84 11.88 17.46
N VAL A 253 -11.63 13.12 17.88
CA VAL A 253 -10.89 14.14 17.14
C VAL A 253 -9.44 13.70 16.88
N ASP A 254 -8.77 13.11 17.87
CA ASP A 254 -7.40 12.62 17.74
C ASP A 254 -7.28 11.55 16.66
N ALA A 255 -8.28 10.65 16.56
CA ALA A 255 -8.31 9.67 15.49
C ALA A 255 -8.50 10.33 14.12
N ILE A 256 -9.37 11.34 14.01
CA ILE A 256 -9.57 12.08 12.76
C ILE A 256 -8.29 12.81 12.36
N GLN A 257 -7.62 13.48 13.30
CA GLN A 257 -6.33 14.15 13.04
C GLN A 257 -5.28 13.16 12.53
N ARG A 258 -5.13 12.03 13.19
CA ARG A 258 -4.19 10.97 12.80
C ARG A 258 -4.52 10.40 11.44
N ILE A 259 -5.77 10.01 11.19
CA ILE A 259 -6.19 9.42 9.91
C ILE A 259 -6.09 10.44 8.78
N THR A 260 -6.38 11.71 9.04
CA THR A 260 -6.18 12.79 8.05
C THR A 260 -4.73 12.85 7.59
N LYS A 261 -3.76 12.77 8.52
CA LYS A 261 -2.33 12.69 8.18
C LYS A 261 -2.02 11.44 7.34
N GLU A 262 -2.56 10.30 7.72
CA GLU A 262 -2.37 9.03 6.99
C GLU A 262 -2.94 9.09 5.57
N VAL A 263 -4.08 9.76 5.34
CA VAL A 263 -4.69 9.92 4.01
C VAL A 263 -3.74 10.63 3.03
N PHE A 264 -3.13 11.72 3.45
CA PHE A 264 -2.18 12.46 2.61
C PHE A 264 -0.91 11.66 2.36
N LEU A 265 -0.42 10.94 3.37
CA LEU A 265 0.71 10.02 3.22
C LEU A 265 0.45 8.93 2.20
N ASN A 266 -0.67 8.24 2.34
CA ASN A 266 -1.07 7.17 1.43
C ASN A 266 -1.19 7.68 -0.01
N TYR A 267 -1.65 8.93 -0.18
CA TYR A 267 -1.71 9.55 -1.50
C TYR A 267 -0.33 9.79 -2.12
N LEU A 268 0.64 10.29 -1.35
CA LEU A 268 2.03 10.44 -1.82
C LEU A 268 2.65 9.10 -2.17
N ILE A 269 2.43 8.09 -1.33
CA ILE A 269 2.88 6.72 -1.57
C ILE A 269 2.28 6.19 -2.87
N LYS A 270 0.98 6.38 -3.11
CA LYS A 270 0.32 6.03 -4.37
C LYS A 270 1.00 6.67 -5.59
N LYS A 271 1.41 7.92 -5.46
CA LYS A 271 2.13 8.67 -6.51
C LYS A 271 3.61 8.26 -6.64
N GLY A 272 4.09 7.32 -5.82
CA GLY A 272 5.46 6.83 -5.85
C GLY A 272 6.46 7.76 -5.17
N ILE A 273 5.99 8.68 -4.34
CA ILE A 273 6.82 9.64 -3.62
C ILE A 273 7.24 9.01 -2.29
N HIS A 274 8.54 9.05 -2.03
CA HIS A 274 9.08 8.58 -0.76
C HIS A 274 9.00 9.70 0.28
N CYS A 275 8.35 9.41 1.39
CA CYS A 275 8.25 10.31 2.53
C CYS A 275 9.39 10.04 3.52
N GLY A 276 9.93 11.08 4.14
CA GLY A 276 10.91 10.97 5.22
C GLY A 276 10.31 10.35 6.50
N LYS A 277 11.14 10.14 7.50
CA LYS A 277 10.73 9.57 8.80
C LYS A 277 9.73 10.44 9.56
N GLU A 278 9.90 11.75 9.43
CA GLU A 278 9.05 12.75 10.08
C GLU A 278 8.24 13.49 9.02
N ILE A 279 6.97 13.69 9.30
CA ILE A 279 6.05 14.37 8.41
C ILE A 279 5.44 15.53 9.16
N GLU A 280 5.61 16.71 8.59
CA GLU A 280 5.04 17.93 9.08
C GLU A 280 4.00 18.44 8.07
N LEU A 281 2.79 18.74 8.54
CA LEU A 281 1.68 19.21 7.74
C LEU A 281 1.42 20.68 8.04
N TYR A 282 1.37 21.48 6.98
CA TYR A 282 1.12 22.92 7.05
C TYR A 282 -0.02 23.30 6.12
N THR A 283 -0.65 24.41 6.42
CA THR A 283 -1.61 25.09 5.54
C THR A 283 -1.17 26.55 5.39
N LYS A 284 -1.90 27.32 4.59
CA LYS A 284 -1.69 28.78 4.50
C LYS A 284 -2.10 29.53 5.80
N LEU A 285 -2.86 28.90 6.69
CA LEU A 285 -3.27 29.52 7.96
C LEU A 285 -2.15 29.44 8.99
N SER A 286 -2.00 30.48 9.81
CA SER A 286 -0.96 30.60 10.84
C SER A 286 -1.25 29.81 12.12
N TYR A 287 -1.91 28.66 12.00
CA TYR A 287 -2.27 27.79 13.11
C TYR A 287 -1.71 26.38 12.90
N SER A 288 -1.57 25.62 13.99
CA SER A 288 -1.12 24.23 13.87
C SER A 288 -2.15 23.38 13.11
N PHE A 289 -1.67 22.40 12.37
CA PHE A 289 -2.53 21.46 11.64
C PHE A 289 -3.61 20.84 12.53
N ASP A 290 -3.22 20.40 13.73
CA ASP A 290 -4.16 19.75 14.67
C ASP A 290 -5.23 20.74 15.17
N THR A 291 -4.89 22.01 15.36
CA THR A 291 -5.85 23.08 15.70
C THR A 291 -6.82 23.34 14.58
N ILE A 292 -6.37 23.37 13.33
CA ILE A 292 -7.21 23.59 12.16
C ILE A 292 -8.19 22.41 12.00
N VAL A 293 -7.70 21.18 12.07
CA VAL A 293 -8.54 19.97 11.99
C VAL A 293 -9.58 19.94 13.11
N TYR A 294 -9.20 20.30 14.33
CA TYR A 294 -10.15 20.41 15.45
C TYR A 294 -11.30 21.37 15.14
N HIS A 295 -11.01 22.56 14.58
CA HIS A 295 -12.03 23.54 14.22
C HIS A 295 -12.90 23.07 13.04
N MET A 296 -12.32 22.35 12.09
CA MET A 296 -13.09 21.74 10.99
C MET A 296 -14.06 20.66 11.52
N VAL A 297 -13.61 19.82 12.43
CA VAL A 297 -14.47 18.82 13.10
C VAL A 297 -15.59 19.51 13.89
N THR A 298 -15.25 20.55 14.61
CA THR A 298 -16.25 21.35 15.37
C THR A 298 -17.28 21.97 14.44
N PHE A 299 -16.86 22.52 13.32
CA PHE A 299 -17.77 23.04 12.31
C PHE A 299 -18.71 21.94 11.77
N CYS A 300 -18.18 20.80 11.39
CA CYS A 300 -18.98 19.67 10.89
C CYS A 300 -20.04 19.25 11.92
N TYR A 301 -19.67 19.17 13.18
CA TYR A 301 -20.54 18.82 14.28
C TYR A 301 -21.67 19.86 14.44
N ILE A 302 -21.33 21.14 14.56
CA ILE A 302 -22.29 22.22 14.73
C ILE A 302 -23.25 22.29 13.53
N TYR A 303 -22.72 22.17 12.31
CA TYR A 303 -23.52 22.17 11.08
C TYR A 303 -24.50 21.01 11.05
N HIS A 304 -24.08 19.81 11.45
CA HIS A 304 -24.94 18.64 11.54
C HIS A 304 -26.09 18.87 12.53
N CYS A 305 -25.79 19.31 13.74
CA CYS A 305 -26.81 19.61 14.76
C CYS A 305 -27.83 20.64 14.27
N TYR A 306 -27.36 21.71 13.61
CA TYR A 306 -28.21 22.74 13.08
C TYR A 306 -29.12 22.23 11.95
N SER A 307 -28.59 21.49 11.00
CA SER A 307 -29.34 20.96 9.86
C SER A 307 -30.40 19.95 10.29
N THR A 308 -30.09 19.13 11.27
CA THR A 308 -31.01 18.13 11.84
C THR A 308 -32.17 18.81 12.58
N TYR A 309 -31.89 19.86 13.35
CA TYR A 309 -32.91 20.61 14.10
C TYR A 309 -33.93 21.32 13.18
N ARG A 310 -33.49 21.84 12.02
CA ARG A 310 -34.34 22.58 11.09
C ARG A 310 -34.97 21.72 10.01
N GLY A 311 -34.75 20.40 10.00
CA GLY A 311 -35.25 19.50 8.95
C GLY A 311 -34.68 19.82 7.57
N LEU A 312 -33.56 20.53 7.50
CA LEU A 312 -32.88 20.88 6.26
C LEU A 312 -32.06 19.64 5.84
N ARG A 313 -32.59 18.82 4.94
CA ARG A 313 -31.90 17.72 4.27
C ARG A 313 -30.70 18.16 3.39
N LEU A 314 -30.14 19.33 3.66
CA LEU A 314 -29.00 19.89 2.96
C LEU A 314 -27.72 19.09 3.21
N VAL A 315 -27.62 18.45 4.39
CA VAL A 315 -26.46 17.65 4.77
C VAL A 315 -26.35 16.41 3.90
N ASP A 316 -27.45 15.68 3.68
CA ASP A 316 -27.41 14.41 2.95
C ASP A 316 -26.87 14.61 1.52
N LYS A 317 -27.35 15.62 0.79
CA LYS A 317 -26.89 15.89 -0.57
C LYS A 317 -25.49 16.50 -0.67
N HIS A 318 -25.06 17.22 0.36
CA HIS A 318 -23.70 17.79 0.39
C HIS A 318 -22.68 16.78 0.85
N MET A 319 -23.06 15.92 1.78
CA MET A 319 -22.23 14.83 2.28
C MET A 319 -22.01 13.76 1.20
N ASP A 320 -22.99 13.44 0.36
CA ASP A 320 -22.81 12.53 -0.78
C ASP A 320 -21.70 12.99 -1.73
N THR A 321 -21.51 14.30 -1.89
CA THR A 321 -20.45 14.87 -2.73
C THR A 321 -19.08 14.86 -2.02
N ILE A 322 -19.07 14.92 -0.69
CA ILE A 322 -17.85 14.92 0.13
C ILE A 322 -17.32 13.50 0.36
N LEU A 323 -18.22 12.54 0.51
CA LEU A 323 -17.91 11.12 0.71
C LEU A 323 -17.00 10.53 -0.37
N ASP A 324 -17.04 11.08 -1.57
CA ASP A 324 -16.22 10.63 -2.68
C ASP A 324 -14.78 11.18 -2.69
N THR A 325 -14.38 11.96 -1.70
CA THR A 325 -13.01 12.53 -1.59
C THR A 325 -11.98 11.51 -1.14
N CYS A 326 -12.38 10.59 -0.26
CA CYS A 326 -11.53 9.53 0.24
C CYS A 326 -12.13 8.16 -0.10
N GLU A 327 -11.26 7.17 -0.28
CA GLU A 327 -11.66 5.77 -0.43
C GLU A 327 -10.94 4.91 0.60
N GLU A 328 -11.63 3.86 1.07
CA GLU A 328 -11.05 2.90 2.00
C GLU A 328 -10.05 2.01 1.28
N ILE A 329 -8.89 1.79 1.91
CA ILE A 329 -7.88 0.85 1.43
C ILE A 329 -8.31 -0.55 1.86
N ASN A 330 -8.70 -1.38 0.90
CA ASN A 330 -9.20 -2.74 1.16
C ASN A 330 -8.12 -3.82 1.13
N GLY A 331 -6.86 -3.45 0.99
CA GLY A 331 -5.73 -4.39 0.90
C GLY A 331 -4.58 -4.02 1.82
N ASN A 332 -3.57 -4.89 1.82
CA ASN A 332 -2.38 -4.74 2.64
C ASN A 332 -1.34 -3.81 2.01
N ASN A 333 -0.61 -3.09 2.87
CA ASN A 333 0.58 -2.35 2.46
C ASN A 333 1.74 -3.32 2.15
N PRO A 334 2.38 -3.26 0.96
CA PRO A 334 3.46 -4.16 0.59
C PRO A 334 4.67 -4.07 1.53
N LEU A 335 5.00 -2.91 2.11
CA LEU A 335 6.10 -2.82 3.07
C LEU A 335 5.87 -3.72 4.28
N GLN A 336 4.64 -3.75 4.80
CA GLN A 336 4.24 -4.63 5.90
C GLN A 336 4.18 -6.10 5.46
N VAL A 337 3.72 -6.37 4.22
CA VAL A 337 3.68 -7.74 3.66
C VAL A 337 5.08 -8.30 3.55
N PHE A 338 6.02 -7.53 2.99
CA PHE A 338 7.41 -7.93 2.84
C PHE A 338 8.24 -7.77 4.12
N GLY A 339 7.71 -7.15 5.18
CA GLY A 339 8.38 -6.96 6.46
C GLY A 339 9.60 -6.05 6.39
N ILE A 340 9.58 -5.03 5.55
CA ILE A 340 10.67 -4.08 5.35
C ILE A 340 10.28 -2.68 5.86
N SER A 341 11.27 -1.94 6.33
CA SER A 341 11.12 -0.54 6.70
C SER A 341 11.18 0.36 5.46
N GLU A 342 10.84 1.63 5.63
CA GLU A 342 11.00 2.64 4.58
C GLU A 342 12.48 2.82 4.18
N GLU A 343 13.41 2.71 5.13
CA GLU A 343 14.85 2.75 4.86
C GLU A 343 15.31 1.57 3.99
N ASP A 344 14.83 0.35 4.31
CA ASP A 344 15.07 -0.83 3.50
C ASP A 344 14.54 -0.62 2.07
N TYR A 345 13.36 0.03 1.94
CA TYR A 345 12.73 0.30 0.65
C TYR A 345 13.57 1.23 -0.24
N LEU A 346 14.25 2.24 0.30
CA LEU A 346 15.15 3.08 -0.49
C LEU A 346 16.25 2.27 -1.17
N LEU A 347 16.81 1.29 -0.45
CA LEU A 347 17.82 0.42 -1.03
C LEU A 347 17.22 -0.53 -2.08
N VAL A 348 16.01 -1.01 -1.85
CA VAL A 348 15.24 -1.84 -2.80
C VAL A 348 14.97 -1.06 -4.09
N GLU A 349 14.54 0.18 -3.98
CA GLU A 349 14.29 1.06 -5.13
C GLU A 349 15.57 1.36 -5.91
N SER A 350 16.67 1.64 -5.21
CA SER A 350 17.99 1.80 -5.82
C SER A 350 18.44 0.52 -6.55
N CYS A 351 18.14 -0.66 -6.00
CA CYS A 351 18.41 -1.95 -6.62
C CYS A 351 17.55 -2.15 -7.87
N ALA A 352 16.25 -1.87 -7.81
CA ALA A 352 15.34 -1.97 -8.95
C ALA A 352 15.79 -1.10 -10.13
N SER A 353 16.36 0.08 -9.84
CA SER A 353 16.86 1.02 -10.84
C SER A 353 18.23 0.65 -11.41
N ASN A 354 19.13 0.01 -10.64
CA ASN A 354 20.47 -0.36 -11.06
C ASN A 354 20.94 -1.66 -10.43
N GLN A 355 20.45 -2.77 -10.97
CA GLN A 355 20.69 -4.13 -10.43
C GLN A 355 22.17 -4.54 -10.44
N GLN A 356 22.98 -4.05 -11.37
CA GLN A 356 24.40 -4.41 -11.51
C GLN A 356 25.26 -3.94 -10.32
N LYS A 357 24.80 -2.92 -9.56
CA LYS A 357 25.46 -2.51 -8.31
C LYS A 357 25.26 -3.49 -7.15
N PHE A 358 24.30 -4.41 -7.27
CA PHE A 358 23.88 -5.32 -6.20
C PHE A 358 24.12 -6.79 -6.53
N TYR A 359 24.12 -7.15 -7.82
CA TYR A 359 24.22 -8.52 -8.29
C TYR A 359 25.29 -8.69 -9.37
N THR A 360 25.85 -9.89 -9.39
CA THR A 360 26.75 -10.33 -10.47
C THR A 360 26.43 -11.77 -10.85
N SER A 361 26.53 -12.09 -12.14
CA SER A 361 26.33 -13.45 -12.64
C SER A 361 27.66 -14.20 -12.74
N PHE A 362 27.58 -15.51 -12.56
CA PHE A 362 28.70 -16.44 -12.81
C PHE A 362 28.16 -17.77 -13.31
N THR A 363 29.01 -18.50 -14.03
CA THR A 363 28.61 -19.78 -14.63
C THR A 363 29.25 -20.95 -13.89
N ILE A 364 28.41 -21.89 -13.45
CA ILE A 364 28.90 -23.19 -12.95
C ILE A 364 28.76 -24.22 -14.07
N THR A 365 29.87 -24.97 -14.32
CA THR A 365 29.88 -26.08 -15.27
C THR A 365 29.90 -27.39 -14.50
N LYS A 366 28.86 -28.21 -14.68
CA LYS A 366 28.82 -29.59 -14.14
C LYS A 366 28.65 -30.58 -15.28
N GLY A 367 29.76 -31.25 -15.65
CA GLY A 367 29.82 -32.03 -16.86
C GLY A 367 29.55 -31.19 -18.13
N LYS A 368 28.62 -31.65 -18.99
CA LYS A 368 28.23 -30.92 -20.20
C LYS A 368 27.22 -29.79 -19.95
N LYS A 369 26.73 -29.61 -18.71
CA LYS A 369 25.69 -28.61 -18.39
C LYS A 369 26.33 -27.36 -17.81
N LYS A 370 26.07 -26.22 -18.45
CA LYS A 370 26.37 -24.88 -17.95
C LYS A 370 25.12 -24.32 -17.27
N ARG A 371 25.26 -23.74 -16.07
CA ARG A 371 24.19 -23.04 -15.35
C ARG A 371 24.70 -21.67 -14.96
N GLU A 372 23.97 -20.66 -15.36
CA GLU A 372 24.17 -19.28 -14.93
C GLU A 372 23.53 -19.11 -13.56
N LEU A 373 24.28 -18.58 -12.62
CA LEU A 373 23.85 -18.25 -11.27
C LEU A 373 24.11 -16.78 -11.01
N VAL A 374 23.30 -16.17 -10.17
CA VAL A 374 23.48 -14.79 -9.72
C VAL A 374 23.80 -14.80 -8.23
N LYS A 375 24.74 -13.99 -7.82
CA LYS A 375 25.09 -13.77 -6.42
C LYS A 375 25.06 -12.27 -6.09
N TYR A 376 24.88 -11.95 -4.83
CA TYR A 376 25.06 -10.59 -4.35
C TYR A 376 26.53 -10.21 -4.51
N VAL A 377 26.81 -8.97 -4.93
CA VAL A 377 28.18 -8.47 -4.98
C VAL A 377 28.78 -8.40 -3.58
N ASP A 378 30.10 -8.57 -3.50
CA ASP A 378 30.84 -8.54 -2.22
C ASP A 378 31.14 -7.09 -1.81
N THR A 379 30.09 -6.31 -1.55
CA THR A 379 30.11 -4.92 -1.12
C THR A 379 29.08 -4.71 -0.02
N GLU A 380 29.18 -3.61 0.73
CA GLU A 380 28.19 -3.26 1.76
C GLU A 380 26.75 -3.26 1.21
N LYS A 381 26.56 -2.69 0.01
CA LYS A 381 25.22 -2.66 -0.66
C LYS A 381 24.72 -4.06 -1.00
N GLY A 382 25.57 -4.93 -1.52
CA GLY A 382 25.19 -6.30 -1.83
C GLY A 382 24.86 -7.10 -0.56
N HIS A 383 25.63 -6.93 0.52
CA HIS A 383 25.37 -7.57 1.80
C HIS A 383 24.08 -7.05 2.46
N ALA A 384 23.85 -5.73 2.40
CA ALA A 384 22.60 -5.11 2.91
C ALA A 384 21.38 -5.64 2.15
N MET A 385 21.43 -5.69 0.79
CA MET A 385 20.34 -6.23 -0.02
C MET A 385 20.06 -7.71 0.27
N ARG A 386 21.11 -8.50 0.50
CA ARG A 386 20.92 -9.89 0.91
C ARG A 386 20.15 -10.01 2.22
N LYS A 387 20.52 -9.21 3.24
CA LYS A 387 19.81 -9.17 4.53
C LYS A 387 18.34 -8.76 4.35
N ILE A 388 18.08 -7.75 3.50
CA ILE A 388 16.70 -7.31 3.18
C ILE A 388 15.92 -8.47 2.53
N HIS A 389 16.49 -9.18 1.55
CA HIS A 389 15.83 -10.31 0.92
C HIS A 389 15.60 -11.48 1.90
N GLU A 390 16.51 -11.71 2.84
CA GLU A 390 16.34 -12.72 3.92
C GLU A 390 15.17 -12.31 4.85
N LYS A 391 15.07 -11.03 5.19
CA LYS A 391 13.97 -10.46 5.98
C LYS A 391 12.63 -10.57 5.25
N MET A 392 12.60 -10.19 3.96
CA MET A 392 11.42 -10.34 3.11
C MET A 392 10.99 -11.81 3.00
N MET A 393 11.92 -12.72 2.77
CA MET A 393 11.64 -14.15 2.69
C MET A 393 11.03 -14.68 3.99
N SER A 394 11.53 -14.24 5.15
CA SER A 394 10.99 -14.64 6.46
C SER A 394 9.56 -14.14 6.64
N SER A 395 9.30 -12.85 6.37
CA SER A 395 7.97 -12.26 6.48
C SER A 395 6.95 -12.91 5.53
N LEU A 396 7.35 -13.14 4.28
CA LEU A 396 6.47 -13.82 3.33
C LEU A 396 6.16 -15.26 3.73
N ARG A 397 7.15 -16.01 4.27
CA ARG A 397 6.93 -17.39 4.73
C ARG A 397 5.97 -17.52 5.91
N GLU A 398 5.88 -16.52 6.75
CA GLU A 398 4.91 -16.49 7.86
C GLU A 398 3.48 -16.33 7.36
N LYS A 399 3.31 -15.64 6.24
CA LYS A 399 2.00 -15.29 5.66
C LYS A 399 1.57 -16.18 4.49
N TYR A 400 2.49 -16.99 3.96
CA TYR A 400 2.27 -17.81 2.77
C TYR A 400 2.18 -19.30 3.11
N THR A 401 1.12 -19.92 2.67
CA THR A 401 0.95 -21.38 2.74
C THR A 401 1.16 -21.99 1.35
N SER A 402 2.26 -22.73 1.21
CA SER A 402 2.58 -23.50 0.03
C SER A 402 1.58 -24.64 -0.19
N SER A 403 1.38 -25.06 -1.44
CA SER A 403 0.62 -26.27 -1.73
C SER A 403 1.15 -27.49 -0.99
N GLU A 404 0.26 -28.34 -0.47
CA GLU A 404 0.66 -29.57 0.24
C GLU A 404 1.49 -30.50 -0.64
N LEU A 405 1.21 -30.53 -1.93
CA LEU A 405 1.86 -31.37 -2.92
C LEU A 405 3.06 -30.72 -3.64
N SER A 406 3.42 -29.50 -3.24
CA SER A 406 4.70 -28.87 -3.55
C SER A 406 5.70 -29.13 -2.43
N PHE A 407 6.83 -29.78 -2.72
CA PHE A 407 7.79 -30.26 -1.71
C PHE A 407 9.11 -29.48 -1.69
N ALA A 408 9.41 -28.72 -2.73
CA ALA A 408 10.60 -27.89 -2.80
C ALA A 408 10.46 -26.62 -1.93
N TYR A 409 11.57 -26.18 -1.34
CA TYR A 409 11.73 -24.87 -0.72
C TYR A 409 10.87 -24.57 0.52
N LYS A 410 10.10 -25.52 1.02
CA LYS A 410 9.28 -25.35 2.23
C LYS A 410 9.91 -26.01 3.45
N LYS A 411 9.69 -25.45 4.64
CA LYS A 411 10.14 -26.00 5.93
C LYS A 411 9.49 -27.38 6.14
N GLY A 412 10.29 -28.39 6.45
CA GLY A 412 9.81 -29.77 6.60
C GLY A 412 9.51 -30.50 5.29
N GLY A 413 9.74 -29.87 4.14
CA GLY A 413 9.70 -30.51 2.83
C GLY A 413 10.81 -31.58 2.72
N SER A 414 10.47 -32.77 2.23
CA SER A 414 11.41 -33.89 2.10
C SER A 414 11.29 -34.51 0.72
N ILE A 415 12.44 -34.70 0.06
CA ILE A 415 12.55 -35.46 -1.19
C ILE A 415 11.95 -36.85 -1.03
N LYS A 416 12.22 -37.54 0.11
CA LYS A 416 11.67 -38.83 0.43
C LYS A 416 10.13 -38.79 0.48
N LYS A 417 9.54 -37.90 1.27
CA LYS A 417 8.09 -37.76 1.39
C LYS A 417 7.42 -37.51 0.03
N CYS A 418 8.04 -36.67 -0.81
CA CYS A 418 7.56 -36.40 -2.16
C CYS A 418 7.48 -37.69 -3.01
N VAL A 419 8.55 -38.50 -3.01
CA VAL A 419 8.58 -39.72 -3.83
C VAL A 419 7.76 -40.85 -3.19
N GLU A 420 7.64 -40.90 -1.89
CA GLU A 420 6.93 -41.94 -1.12
C GLU A 420 5.41 -41.95 -1.45
N LEU A 421 4.82 -40.81 -1.76
CA LEU A 421 3.41 -40.71 -2.20
C LEU A 421 3.16 -41.55 -3.46
N HIS A 422 4.15 -41.69 -4.34
CA HIS A 422 4.06 -42.41 -5.60
C HIS A 422 4.48 -43.88 -5.50
N LYS A 423 5.00 -44.30 -4.36
CA LYS A 423 5.61 -45.64 -4.17
C LYS A 423 4.69 -46.80 -4.55
N ASN A 424 3.39 -46.67 -4.23
CA ASN A 424 2.41 -47.75 -4.42
C ASN A 424 1.77 -47.80 -5.82
N ASN A 425 2.23 -46.91 -6.71
CA ASN A 425 1.75 -46.85 -8.09
C ASN A 425 2.73 -47.51 -9.05
N ASP A 426 2.24 -47.93 -10.22
CA ASP A 426 3.05 -48.64 -11.24
C ASP A 426 3.13 -47.81 -12.54
N ALA A 427 2.19 -46.93 -12.79
CA ALA A 427 2.19 -46.03 -13.95
C ALA A 427 2.56 -44.60 -13.59
N TYR A 428 3.46 -43.99 -14.37
CA TYR A 428 4.04 -42.70 -14.12
C TYR A 428 4.12 -41.83 -15.36
N ILE A 429 3.85 -40.54 -15.20
CA ILE A 429 4.15 -39.51 -16.19
C ILE A 429 5.03 -38.46 -15.50
N LYS A 430 6.23 -38.26 -16.02
CA LYS A 430 7.18 -37.27 -15.51
C LYS A 430 7.29 -36.12 -16.48
N TYR A 431 7.20 -34.87 -15.96
CA TYR A 431 7.45 -33.64 -16.72
C TYR A 431 8.62 -32.86 -16.09
N ASP A 432 9.28 -32.06 -16.92
CA ASP A 432 10.33 -31.12 -16.54
C ASP A 432 9.99 -29.77 -17.20
N ILE A 433 10.01 -28.68 -16.43
CA ILE A 433 9.72 -27.34 -16.98
C ILE A 433 11.00 -26.75 -17.55
N SER A 434 10.94 -26.31 -18.81
CA SER A 434 12.08 -25.73 -19.50
C SER A 434 12.49 -24.39 -18.91
N LYS A 435 13.76 -24.24 -18.53
CA LYS A 435 14.35 -22.98 -18.04
C LYS A 435 13.49 -22.29 -16.97
N PHE A 436 12.96 -23.06 -16.02
CA PHE A 436 11.88 -22.69 -15.10
C PHE A 436 12.05 -21.28 -14.52
N PHE A 437 13.09 -20.99 -13.74
CA PHE A 437 13.32 -19.69 -13.12
C PHE A 437 13.40 -18.55 -14.15
N ASN A 438 14.17 -18.74 -15.21
CA ASN A 438 14.32 -17.71 -16.27
C ASN A 438 13.04 -17.45 -17.07
N SER A 439 12.04 -18.34 -16.98
CA SER A 439 10.76 -18.22 -17.69
C SER A 439 9.66 -17.57 -16.84
N ILE A 440 9.90 -17.35 -15.55
CA ILE A 440 8.97 -16.67 -14.65
C ILE A 440 8.83 -15.21 -15.07
N LYS A 441 7.61 -14.83 -15.46
CA LYS A 441 7.29 -13.50 -15.97
C LYS A 441 6.99 -12.53 -14.85
N PHE A 442 7.58 -11.34 -14.96
CA PHE A 442 7.48 -10.26 -13.99
C PHE A 442 6.03 -9.86 -13.72
N GLU A 443 5.26 -9.59 -14.75
CA GLU A 443 3.88 -9.13 -14.66
C GLU A 443 2.97 -10.16 -13.97
N ILE A 444 3.15 -11.44 -14.34
CA ILE A 444 2.37 -12.53 -13.74
C ILE A 444 2.75 -12.72 -12.27
N LEU A 445 4.05 -12.59 -11.93
CA LEU A 445 4.50 -12.71 -10.54
C LEU A 445 3.93 -11.60 -9.66
N ILE A 446 3.89 -10.36 -10.14
CA ILE A 446 3.29 -9.23 -9.43
C ILE A 446 1.82 -9.53 -9.11
N GLU A 447 1.03 -9.89 -10.13
CA GLU A 447 -0.40 -10.19 -9.94
C GLU A 447 -0.63 -11.36 -8.97
N LYS A 448 0.25 -12.37 -8.99
CA LYS A 448 0.21 -13.48 -8.03
C LYS A 448 0.50 -13.00 -6.61
N ILE A 449 1.54 -12.20 -6.42
CA ILE A 449 1.91 -11.64 -5.12
C ILE A 449 0.77 -10.76 -4.60
N LYS A 450 0.26 -9.85 -5.41
CA LYS A 450 -0.87 -8.98 -5.02
C LYS A 450 -2.06 -9.80 -4.54
N ARG A 451 -2.46 -10.82 -5.28
CA ARG A 451 -3.60 -11.66 -4.94
C ARG A 451 -3.35 -12.52 -3.70
N VAL A 452 -2.18 -13.18 -3.60
CA VAL A 452 -1.85 -14.07 -2.49
C VAL A 452 -1.79 -13.34 -1.16
N PHE A 453 -1.27 -12.11 -1.18
CA PHE A 453 -1.10 -11.30 0.03
C PHE A 453 -2.13 -10.18 0.17
N ASN A 454 -3.14 -10.15 -0.69
CA ASN A 454 -4.18 -9.12 -0.72
C ASN A 454 -3.58 -7.69 -0.68
N ILE A 455 -2.62 -7.41 -1.57
CA ILE A 455 -2.01 -6.08 -1.67
C ILE A 455 -2.93 -5.18 -2.49
N ASP A 456 -3.24 -4.01 -1.95
CA ASP A 456 -4.09 -3.04 -2.63
C ASP A 456 -3.43 -2.48 -3.90
N SER A 457 -4.26 -2.17 -4.89
CA SER A 457 -3.81 -1.61 -6.18
C SER A 457 -3.18 -0.22 -6.06
N ILE A 458 -3.52 0.54 -5.01
CA ILE A 458 -2.89 1.83 -4.72
C ILE A 458 -1.37 1.72 -4.55
N TYR A 459 -0.88 0.54 -4.15
CA TYR A 459 0.54 0.26 -3.94
C TYR A 459 1.23 -0.37 -5.15
N ASP A 460 0.61 -0.34 -6.34
CA ASP A 460 1.15 -0.96 -7.55
C ASP A 460 2.58 -0.52 -7.86
N THR A 461 2.87 0.78 -7.76
CA THR A 461 4.20 1.33 -8.03
C THR A 461 5.25 0.78 -7.07
N ILE A 462 4.95 0.76 -5.78
CA ILE A 462 5.85 0.21 -4.74
C ILE A 462 6.03 -1.29 -4.94
N THR A 463 4.94 -2.03 -5.14
CA THR A 463 4.98 -3.48 -5.39
C THR A 463 5.82 -3.82 -6.60
N LYS A 464 5.69 -3.08 -7.70
CA LYS A 464 6.51 -3.23 -8.91
C LYS A 464 7.99 -3.01 -8.62
N LYS A 465 8.37 -1.98 -7.88
CA LYS A 465 9.77 -1.71 -7.49
C LYS A 465 10.34 -2.80 -6.59
N ILE A 466 9.56 -3.27 -5.60
CA ILE A 466 9.97 -4.39 -4.74
C ILE A 466 10.22 -5.64 -5.58
N VAL A 467 9.27 -6.02 -6.43
CA VAL A 467 9.40 -7.23 -7.27
C VAL A 467 10.52 -7.08 -8.29
N ALA A 468 10.77 -5.86 -8.82
CA ALA A 468 11.87 -5.60 -9.74
C ALA A 468 13.25 -5.84 -9.10
N SER A 469 13.40 -5.61 -7.80
CA SER A 469 14.64 -5.91 -7.08
C SER A 469 15.02 -7.40 -7.07
N PHE A 470 14.04 -8.29 -7.26
CA PHE A 470 14.27 -9.74 -7.32
C PHE A 470 14.73 -10.24 -8.70
N TYR A 471 14.66 -9.39 -9.72
CA TYR A 471 15.05 -9.74 -11.08
C TYR A 471 16.48 -9.28 -11.38
N PHE A 472 17.13 -9.99 -12.29
CA PHE A 472 18.40 -9.60 -12.87
C PHE A 472 18.33 -9.88 -14.37
N GLU A 473 18.68 -8.88 -15.19
CA GLU A 473 18.58 -8.96 -16.66
C GLU A 473 17.20 -9.48 -17.15
N LYS A 474 16.13 -8.94 -16.56
CA LYS A 474 14.73 -9.30 -16.86
C LYS A 474 14.35 -10.76 -16.58
N LYS A 475 15.12 -11.50 -15.80
CA LYS A 475 14.87 -12.88 -15.40
C LYS A 475 14.83 -12.99 -13.88
N LEU A 476 14.00 -13.90 -13.35
CA LEU A 476 14.11 -14.30 -11.96
C LEU A 476 15.36 -15.21 -11.82
N PRO A 477 16.42 -14.77 -11.13
CA PRO A 477 17.68 -15.48 -11.20
C PRO A 477 17.72 -16.66 -10.21
N LEU A 478 18.49 -17.67 -10.56
CA LEU A 478 18.96 -18.68 -9.63
C LEU A 478 20.10 -18.12 -8.78
N GLY A 479 20.01 -18.25 -7.46
CA GLY A 479 21.06 -17.90 -6.51
C GLY A 479 20.70 -16.78 -5.52
N LEU A 480 19.68 -15.97 -5.80
CA LEU A 480 19.12 -15.08 -4.78
C LEU A 480 18.28 -15.86 -3.77
N VAL A 481 18.38 -15.49 -2.50
CA VAL A 481 17.75 -16.23 -1.39
C VAL A 481 16.22 -16.28 -1.48
N ILE A 482 15.59 -15.28 -2.08
CA ILE A 482 14.14 -15.17 -2.19
C ILE A 482 13.55 -15.90 -3.42
N SER A 483 14.35 -16.10 -4.50
CA SER A 483 13.87 -16.66 -5.77
C SER A 483 13.14 -18.01 -5.64
N PRO A 484 13.57 -18.95 -4.77
CA PRO A 484 12.85 -20.19 -4.56
C PRO A 484 11.41 -20.02 -4.07
N LEU A 485 11.18 -19.14 -3.10
CA LEU A 485 9.84 -18.84 -2.57
C LEU A 485 8.96 -18.20 -3.63
N LEU A 486 9.48 -17.23 -4.39
CA LEU A 486 8.75 -16.58 -5.47
C LEU A 486 8.33 -17.55 -6.58
N SER A 487 9.19 -18.53 -6.89
CA SER A 487 8.86 -19.57 -7.86
C SER A 487 7.73 -20.48 -7.37
N ASP A 488 7.62 -20.72 -6.07
CA ASP A 488 6.53 -21.50 -5.47
C ASP A 488 5.22 -20.72 -5.49
N ILE A 489 5.24 -19.43 -5.12
CA ILE A 489 4.09 -18.53 -5.24
C ILE A 489 3.57 -18.47 -6.69
N TYR A 490 4.49 -18.40 -7.66
CA TYR A 490 4.15 -18.36 -9.07
C TYR A 490 3.35 -19.60 -9.52
N MET A 491 3.69 -20.77 -8.97
CA MET A 491 3.08 -22.07 -9.32
C MET A 491 1.83 -22.43 -8.51
N LEU A 492 1.44 -21.65 -7.50
CA LEU A 492 0.37 -21.99 -6.55
C LEU A 492 -0.94 -22.40 -7.22
N ASP A 493 -1.41 -21.63 -8.20
CA ASP A 493 -2.66 -21.93 -8.91
C ASP A 493 -2.52 -23.16 -9.82
N PHE A 494 -1.34 -23.37 -10.39
CA PHE A 494 -1.04 -24.58 -11.14
C PHE A 494 -1.19 -25.80 -10.24
N ASP A 495 -0.53 -25.77 -9.08
CA ASP A 495 -0.56 -26.87 -8.12
C ASP A 495 -1.99 -27.17 -7.67
N LYS A 496 -2.80 -26.15 -7.35
CA LYS A 496 -4.19 -26.32 -6.96
C LYS A 496 -5.02 -26.98 -8.06
N LYS A 497 -4.99 -26.41 -9.27
CA LYS A 497 -5.82 -26.89 -10.40
C LYS A 497 -5.41 -28.28 -10.91
N ILE A 498 -4.12 -28.61 -10.90
CA ILE A 498 -3.66 -29.94 -11.33
C ILE A 498 -3.93 -30.98 -10.27
N THR A 499 -3.86 -30.65 -8.99
CA THR A 499 -4.23 -31.53 -7.88
C THR A 499 -5.71 -31.93 -7.98
N GLU A 500 -6.60 -30.95 -8.14
CA GLU A 500 -8.04 -31.20 -8.33
C GLU A 500 -8.30 -32.10 -9.54
N PHE A 501 -7.66 -31.81 -10.67
CA PHE A 501 -7.79 -32.59 -11.89
C PHE A 501 -7.29 -34.04 -11.74
N CYS A 502 -6.16 -34.24 -11.07
CA CYS A 502 -5.57 -35.55 -10.82
C CYS A 502 -6.42 -36.38 -9.84
N SER A 503 -6.92 -35.75 -8.77
CA SER A 503 -7.76 -36.41 -7.76
C SER A 503 -9.03 -37.03 -8.38
N LEU A 504 -9.70 -36.33 -9.30
CA LEU A 504 -10.88 -36.81 -10.02
C LEU A 504 -10.58 -38.04 -10.91
N ARG A 505 -9.32 -38.34 -11.19
CA ARG A 505 -8.84 -39.43 -12.04
C ARG A 505 -8.08 -40.53 -11.28
N ASN A 506 -8.17 -40.51 -9.96
CA ASN A 506 -7.40 -41.41 -9.08
C ASN A 506 -5.88 -41.37 -9.37
N CYS A 507 -5.37 -40.19 -9.73
CA CYS A 507 -3.95 -39.93 -9.94
C CYS A 507 -3.38 -39.17 -8.77
N ILE A 508 -2.14 -39.48 -8.41
CA ILE A 508 -1.34 -38.74 -7.43
C ILE A 508 -0.43 -37.77 -8.19
N TYR A 509 -0.46 -36.51 -7.79
CA TYR A 509 0.38 -35.43 -8.30
C TYR A 509 1.37 -35.00 -7.24
N THR A 510 2.63 -34.71 -7.60
CA THR A 510 3.56 -33.92 -6.79
C THR A 510 4.46 -33.06 -7.66
N ARG A 511 4.94 -31.97 -7.08
CA ARG A 511 5.93 -31.08 -7.70
C ARG A 511 7.14 -30.86 -6.77
N TYR A 512 8.32 -30.91 -7.35
CA TYR A 512 9.55 -30.48 -6.70
C TYR A 512 10.29 -29.48 -7.61
N ALA A 513 10.10 -28.19 -7.35
CA ALA A 513 10.55 -27.08 -8.22
C ALA A 513 10.01 -27.20 -9.66
N ASP A 514 10.89 -27.52 -10.61
CA ASP A 514 10.59 -27.73 -12.04
C ASP A 514 10.24 -29.18 -12.41
N ASP A 515 10.49 -30.13 -11.52
CA ASP A 515 10.16 -31.57 -11.71
C ASP A 515 8.71 -31.86 -11.25
N ILE A 516 7.88 -32.40 -12.13
CA ILE A 516 6.49 -32.82 -11.87
C ILE A 516 6.39 -34.33 -12.06
N LEU A 517 5.70 -35.01 -11.14
CA LEU A 517 5.38 -36.41 -11.26
C LEU A 517 3.85 -36.63 -11.05
N ILE A 518 3.24 -37.36 -11.99
CA ILE A 518 1.87 -37.84 -11.89
C ILE A 518 1.90 -39.34 -11.96
N SER A 519 1.18 -40.03 -11.08
CA SER A 519 1.16 -41.51 -11.05
C SER A 519 -0.21 -42.04 -10.69
N LYS A 520 -0.50 -43.27 -11.15
CA LYS A 520 -1.66 -44.08 -10.74
C LYS A 520 -1.31 -45.55 -10.69
N LYS A 521 -2.18 -46.34 -10.05
CA LYS A 521 -1.98 -47.80 -9.89
C LYS A 521 -2.04 -48.52 -11.22
N THR A 522 -3.01 -48.16 -12.06
CA THR A 522 -3.26 -48.80 -13.35
C THR A 522 -2.51 -48.09 -14.49
N ILE A 523 -2.34 -48.78 -15.62
CA ILE A 523 -1.71 -48.18 -16.80
C ILE A 523 -2.49 -46.93 -17.26
N PHE A 524 -1.79 -45.92 -17.75
CA PHE A 524 -2.43 -44.81 -18.46
C PHE A 524 -2.85 -45.24 -19.86
N THR A 525 -4.12 -45.09 -20.18
CA THR A 525 -4.59 -45.25 -21.56
C THR A 525 -4.05 -44.09 -22.42
N GLU A 526 -4.14 -44.21 -23.74
CA GLU A 526 -3.79 -43.09 -24.64
C GLU A 526 -4.66 -41.86 -24.40
N SER A 527 -5.95 -42.07 -24.08
CA SER A 527 -6.88 -41.01 -23.73
C SER A 527 -6.44 -40.30 -22.43
N ASP A 528 -6.15 -41.07 -21.36
CA ASP A 528 -5.66 -40.52 -20.10
C ASP A 528 -4.41 -39.66 -20.30
N TYR A 529 -3.46 -40.21 -21.07
CA TYR A 529 -2.19 -39.50 -21.33
C TYR A 529 -2.43 -38.21 -22.10
N LYS A 530 -3.27 -38.23 -23.13
CA LYS A 530 -3.62 -37.06 -23.92
C LYS A 530 -4.29 -35.98 -23.07
N GLU A 531 -5.27 -36.37 -22.26
CA GLU A 531 -6.02 -35.45 -21.40
C GLU A 531 -5.11 -34.82 -20.35
N ILE A 532 -4.28 -35.62 -19.66
CA ILE A 532 -3.35 -35.14 -18.64
C ILE A 532 -2.32 -34.17 -19.28
N ASN A 533 -1.78 -34.56 -20.44
CA ASN A 533 -0.80 -33.74 -21.13
C ASN A 533 -1.39 -32.41 -21.58
N GLN A 534 -2.58 -32.42 -22.18
CA GLN A 534 -3.28 -31.19 -22.56
C GLN A 534 -3.55 -30.29 -21.35
N LYS A 535 -3.98 -30.88 -20.23
CA LYS A 535 -4.25 -30.09 -19.00
C LYS A 535 -2.97 -29.45 -18.44
N VAL A 536 -1.90 -30.22 -18.35
CA VAL A 536 -0.59 -29.71 -17.87
C VAL A 536 -0.07 -28.63 -18.80
N GLU A 537 -0.10 -28.84 -20.12
CA GLU A 537 0.34 -27.84 -21.11
C GLU A 537 -0.50 -26.56 -21.07
N MET A 538 -1.83 -26.68 -20.98
CA MET A 538 -2.72 -25.54 -20.86
C MET A 538 -2.42 -24.71 -19.61
N LEU A 539 -2.28 -25.36 -18.44
CA LEU A 539 -2.03 -24.67 -17.19
C LEU A 539 -0.65 -24.00 -17.19
N LEU A 540 0.38 -24.64 -17.74
CA LEU A 540 1.73 -24.04 -17.87
C LEU A 540 1.74 -22.91 -18.91
N CYS A 541 1.00 -23.04 -20.02
CA CYS A 541 0.88 -22.00 -21.04
C CYS A 541 0.27 -20.71 -20.44
N ASN A 542 -0.73 -20.83 -19.57
CA ASN A 542 -1.30 -19.67 -18.84
C ASN A 542 -0.25 -18.93 -17.99
N LEU A 543 0.72 -19.67 -17.49
CA LEU A 543 1.88 -19.11 -16.76
C LEU A 543 3.06 -18.76 -17.69
N LYS A 544 2.91 -18.81 -19.02
CA LYS A 544 4.00 -18.61 -20.00
C LYS A 544 5.19 -19.54 -19.78
N LEU A 545 4.95 -20.70 -19.18
CA LEU A 545 5.93 -21.78 -19.01
C LEU A 545 5.77 -22.84 -20.10
N LYS A 546 6.82 -23.61 -20.36
CA LYS A 546 6.83 -24.67 -21.38
C LYS A 546 7.41 -25.97 -20.81
N ILE A 547 6.81 -27.09 -21.20
CA ILE A 547 7.32 -28.41 -20.92
C ILE A 547 8.60 -28.65 -21.73
N ASN A 548 9.54 -29.35 -21.14
CA ASN A 548 10.68 -29.90 -21.82
C ASN A 548 10.32 -31.29 -22.42
N SER A 549 9.86 -31.34 -23.67
CA SER A 549 9.44 -32.55 -24.33
C SER A 549 10.50 -33.65 -24.36
N LYS A 550 11.79 -33.27 -24.45
CA LYS A 550 12.92 -34.22 -24.46
C LYS A 550 13.08 -34.96 -23.14
N LYS A 551 12.58 -34.41 -22.04
CA LYS A 551 12.67 -35.01 -20.70
C LYS A 551 11.33 -35.57 -20.19
N THR A 552 10.21 -35.28 -20.86
CA THR A 552 8.91 -35.85 -20.55
C THR A 552 8.95 -37.35 -20.84
N ARG A 553 8.49 -38.16 -19.89
CA ARG A 553 8.50 -39.61 -20.01
C ARG A 553 7.26 -40.21 -19.39
N GLN A 554 6.69 -41.18 -20.11
CA GLN A 554 5.67 -42.09 -19.57
C GLN A 554 6.31 -43.45 -19.32
N ILE A 555 6.10 -44.03 -18.16
CA ILE A 555 6.71 -45.28 -17.75
C ILE A 555 5.64 -46.11 -17.04
N PHE A 556 5.57 -47.41 -17.36
CA PHE A 556 4.80 -48.38 -16.63
C PHE A 556 5.74 -49.50 -16.15
N LEU A 557 5.81 -49.68 -14.85
CA LEU A 557 6.68 -50.70 -14.22
C LEU A 557 5.95 -52.07 -14.26
N ARG A 558 6.58 -53.08 -14.87
CA ARG A 558 6.01 -54.41 -15.04
C ARG A 558 6.95 -55.54 -14.62
N LYS A 559 8.25 -55.30 -14.64
CA LYS A 559 9.27 -56.31 -14.43
C LYS A 559 10.10 -56.02 -13.21
N ASP A 560 10.49 -57.03 -12.49
CA ASP A 560 11.41 -56.94 -11.36
C ASP A 560 12.66 -56.13 -11.70
N GLY A 561 13.02 -55.18 -10.82
CA GLY A 561 14.14 -54.29 -11.02
C GLY A 561 13.91 -53.10 -11.98
N GLN A 562 12.77 -53.09 -12.70
CA GLN A 562 12.41 -51.92 -13.50
C GLN A 562 12.15 -50.71 -12.56
N HIS A 563 12.58 -49.53 -12.97
CA HIS A 563 12.47 -48.36 -12.09
C HIS A 563 12.24 -47.04 -12.82
N ILE A 564 11.66 -46.07 -12.11
CA ILE A 564 11.64 -44.66 -12.49
C ILE A 564 12.49 -43.84 -11.50
N LYS A 565 13.26 -42.91 -12.04
CA LYS A 565 14.05 -41.95 -11.24
C LYS A 565 13.34 -40.63 -11.14
N TYR A 566 13.01 -40.20 -9.92
CA TYR A 566 12.42 -38.91 -9.63
C TYR A 566 13.23 -38.21 -8.53
N ILE A 567 13.60 -36.94 -8.75
CA ILE A 567 14.38 -36.06 -7.83
C ILE A 567 15.51 -36.80 -7.05
N GLY A 568 16.22 -37.67 -7.75
CA GLY A 568 17.38 -38.39 -7.18
C GLY A 568 17.09 -39.78 -6.58
N ILE A 569 15.82 -40.12 -6.33
CA ILE A 569 15.40 -41.43 -5.78
C ILE A 569 14.76 -42.26 -6.91
N ASN A 570 14.99 -43.56 -6.88
CA ASN A 570 14.35 -44.55 -7.75
C ASN A 570 13.17 -45.19 -7.02
N ILE A 571 12.04 -45.31 -7.72
CA ILE A 571 10.95 -46.22 -7.33
C ILE A 571 11.22 -47.49 -8.15
N VAL A 572 11.55 -48.57 -7.48
CA VAL A 572 11.94 -49.87 -8.10
C VAL A 572 10.81 -50.88 -7.90
N HIS A 573 10.37 -51.48 -8.98
CA HIS A 573 9.35 -52.53 -8.97
C HIS A 573 9.92 -53.89 -8.53
N PHE A 574 9.16 -54.58 -7.69
CA PHE A 574 9.37 -55.97 -7.31
C PHE A 574 7.99 -56.65 -7.22
N ASP A 575 7.91 -57.96 -7.42
CA ASP A 575 6.64 -58.70 -7.31
C ASP A 575 5.99 -58.54 -5.94
N ALA A 576 6.81 -58.38 -4.87
CA ALA A 576 6.35 -58.10 -3.50
C ALA A 576 5.95 -56.65 -3.24
N GLY A 577 5.97 -55.76 -4.26
CA GLY A 577 5.64 -54.34 -4.19
C GLY A 577 6.87 -53.43 -4.37
N ASN A 578 6.62 -52.20 -4.73
CA ASN A 578 7.67 -51.22 -5.06
C ASN A 578 8.47 -50.77 -3.85
N LYS A 579 9.78 -50.58 -4.04
CA LYS A 579 10.73 -50.08 -3.01
C LYS A 579 11.41 -48.79 -3.48
N LEU A 580 11.76 -47.92 -2.52
CA LEU A 580 12.58 -46.73 -2.79
C LEU A 580 14.03 -47.09 -2.74
N SER A 581 14.84 -46.57 -3.67
CA SER A 581 16.29 -46.81 -3.71
C SER A 581 17.04 -45.61 -4.26
N VAL A 582 18.19 -45.33 -3.70
CA VAL A 582 19.13 -44.32 -4.24
C VAL A 582 19.87 -44.81 -5.50
N GLY A 583 19.80 -46.10 -5.79
CA GLY A 583 20.39 -46.75 -6.94
C GLY A 583 21.87 -47.12 -6.76
N ARG A 584 22.28 -48.18 -7.49
CA ARG A 584 23.64 -48.79 -7.36
C ARG A 584 24.76 -47.75 -7.62
N LYS A 585 24.62 -46.91 -8.66
CA LYS A 585 25.63 -45.89 -9.01
C LYS A 585 25.89 -44.90 -7.88
N TYR A 586 24.87 -44.49 -7.14
CA TYR A 586 25.02 -43.57 -6.01
C TYR A 586 25.75 -44.24 -4.87
N VAL A 587 25.39 -45.48 -4.51
CA VAL A 587 26.05 -46.25 -3.45
C VAL A 587 27.54 -46.44 -3.79
N TYR A 588 27.86 -46.84 -5.03
CA TYR A 588 29.25 -46.99 -5.47
C TYR A 588 30.05 -45.69 -5.34
N ALA A 589 29.46 -44.57 -5.77
CA ALA A 589 30.14 -43.29 -5.66
C ALA A 589 30.46 -42.93 -4.18
N VAL A 590 29.51 -43.16 -3.26
CA VAL A 590 29.72 -42.91 -1.82
C VAL A 590 30.77 -43.84 -1.23
N VAL A 591 30.75 -45.09 -1.64
CA VAL A 591 31.78 -46.09 -1.20
C VAL A 591 33.16 -45.67 -1.67
N ASN A 592 33.32 -45.27 -2.93
CA ASN A 592 34.61 -44.81 -3.47
C ASN A 592 35.10 -43.54 -2.78
N GLU A 593 34.21 -42.58 -2.54
CA GLU A 593 34.54 -41.34 -1.79
C GLU A 593 35.00 -41.67 -0.37
N TYR A 594 34.41 -42.69 0.28
CA TYR A 594 34.79 -43.11 1.61
C TYR A 594 36.19 -43.80 1.62
N TYR A 595 36.50 -44.63 0.63
CA TYR A 595 37.83 -45.21 0.52
C TYR A 595 38.89 -44.13 0.27
N GLN A 596 38.62 -43.18 -0.60
CA GLN A 596 39.53 -42.05 -0.84
C GLN A 596 39.75 -41.22 0.44
N TYR A 597 38.68 -41.01 1.22
CA TYR A 597 38.78 -40.33 2.53
C TYR A 597 39.68 -41.11 3.50
N LEU A 598 39.62 -42.45 3.53
CA LEU A 598 40.47 -43.27 4.38
C LEU A 598 41.95 -43.20 3.96
N GLU A 599 42.24 -43.19 2.66
CA GLU A 599 43.60 -43.01 2.12
C GLU A 599 44.14 -41.63 2.46
N ASP A 600 43.34 -40.56 2.23
CA ASP A 600 43.73 -39.19 2.57
C ASP A 600 43.94 -39.02 4.09
N LEU A 601 43.15 -39.70 4.95
CA LEU A 601 43.31 -39.70 6.40
C LEU A 601 44.60 -40.40 6.84
N GLN A 602 45.02 -41.50 6.15
CA GLN A 602 46.26 -42.20 6.44
C GLN A 602 47.47 -41.35 6.07
N MET A 603 47.46 -40.68 4.90
CA MET A 603 48.50 -39.74 4.48
C MET A 603 48.65 -38.54 5.41
N LEU A 604 47.58 -38.09 6.04
CA LEU A 604 47.61 -36.97 7.01
C LEU A 604 48.30 -37.36 8.31
N LYS A 605 48.26 -38.65 8.72
CA LYS A 605 48.99 -39.14 9.90
C LYS A 605 50.49 -39.00 9.73
N ASP A 606 50.96 -39.06 8.49
CA ASP A 606 52.38 -38.97 8.15
C ASP A 606 52.84 -37.51 7.90
N ASN A 607 51.91 -36.61 7.52
CA ASN A 607 52.18 -35.20 7.22
C ASN A 607 51.17 -34.28 7.91
N ASN A 608 51.59 -33.59 8.95
CA ASN A 608 50.72 -32.78 9.82
C ASN A 608 50.46 -31.38 9.26
N CYS A 609 49.48 -31.22 8.34
CA CYS A 609 49.10 -29.93 7.72
C CYS A 609 47.69 -29.52 8.10
N ASP A 610 47.54 -28.33 8.72
CA ASP A 610 46.24 -27.82 9.23
C ASP A 610 45.18 -27.57 8.13
N GLY A 611 45.59 -27.20 6.91
CA GLY A 611 44.69 -27.01 5.78
C GLY A 611 44.03 -28.32 5.32
N GLU A 612 44.80 -29.42 5.33
CA GLU A 612 44.31 -30.77 4.97
C GLU A 612 43.36 -31.33 6.02
N ARG A 613 43.62 -31.05 7.33
CA ARG A 613 42.68 -31.42 8.42
C ARG A 613 41.31 -30.82 8.23
N LYS A 614 41.23 -29.55 7.92
CA LYS A 614 39.94 -28.86 7.66
C LYS A 614 39.23 -29.48 6.46
N ARG A 615 39.93 -29.75 5.37
CA ARG A 615 39.39 -30.40 4.18
C ARG A 615 38.80 -31.77 4.49
N LEU A 616 39.55 -32.64 5.23
CA LEU A 616 39.08 -33.95 5.62
C LEU A 616 37.88 -33.92 6.55
N PHE A 617 37.81 -32.95 7.47
CA PHE A 617 36.66 -32.74 8.34
C PHE A 617 35.39 -32.43 7.54
N TYR A 618 35.48 -31.61 6.50
CA TYR A 618 34.32 -31.32 5.62
C TYR A 618 33.96 -32.54 4.77
N GLN A 619 34.94 -33.27 4.27
CA GLN A 619 34.72 -34.47 3.47
C GLN A 619 34.02 -35.57 4.30
N GLU A 620 34.41 -35.76 5.54
CA GLU A 620 33.76 -36.67 6.48
C GLU A 620 32.29 -36.35 6.68
N ARG A 621 31.94 -35.07 6.92
CA ARG A 621 30.57 -34.64 7.08
C ARG A 621 29.73 -34.85 5.81
N ILE A 622 30.32 -34.63 4.65
CA ILE A 622 29.66 -34.87 3.36
C ILE A 622 29.35 -36.35 3.20
N ILE A 623 30.31 -37.23 3.50
CA ILE A 623 30.15 -38.69 3.40
C ILE A 623 29.10 -39.18 4.42
N ALA A 624 29.18 -38.73 5.68
CA ALA A 624 28.18 -39.03 6.71
C ALA A 624 26.76 -38.62 6.28
N GLY A 625 26.57 -37.41 5.72
CA GLY A 625 25.30 -36.96 5.16
C GLY A 625 24.79 -37.86 4.04
N LYS A 626 25.69 -38.33 3.13
CA LYS A 626 25.31 -39.22 2.03
C LYS A 626 24.94 -40.63 2.55
N LEU A 627 25.61 -41.15 3.55
CA LEU A 627 25.26 -42.40 4.20
C LEU A 627 23.94 -42.32 4.94
N ALA A 628 23.70 -41.26 5.71
CA ALA A 628 22.41 -40.99 6.35
C ALA A 628 21.28 -40.88 5.33
N PHE A 629 21.53 -40.26 4.17
CA PHE A 629 20.56 -40.21 3.07
C PHE A 629 20.22 -41.61 2.56
N ILE A 630 21.20 -42.48 2.29
CA ILE A 630 20.96 -43.86 1.85
C ILE A 630 20.11 -44.59 2.90
N GLN A 631 20.48 -44.49 4.17
CA GLN A 631 19.76 -45.12 5.27
C GLN A 631 18.32 -44.60 5.38
N SER A 632 18.13 -43.32 5.23
CA SER A 632 16.78 -42.69 5.29
C SER A 632 15.87 -43.19 4.19
N ILE A 633 16.39 -43.44 2.96
CA ILE A 633 15.61 -43.89 1.81
C ILE A 633 15.36 -45.40 1.82
N GLU A 634 16.38 -46.20 2.03
CA GLU A 634 16.35 -47.67 1.87
C GLU A 634 16.17 -48.41 3.19
N GLY A 635 16.31 -47.74 4.34
CA GLY A 635 16.18 -48.34 5.67
C GLY A 635 17.22 -49.42 5.92
N ALA A 636 16.82 -50.54 6.55
CA ALA A 636 17.69 -51.65 6.87
C ALA A 636 18.33 -52.33 5.64
N ASP A 637 17.60 -52.38 4.52
CA ASP A 637 18.11 -52.96 3.27
C ASP A 637 19.26 -52.12 2.68
N GLY A 638 19.17 -50.79 2.77
CA GLY A 638 20.25 -49.90 2.38
C GLY A 638 21.50 -50.12 3.22
N TRP A 639 21.30 -50.28 4.52
CA TRP A 639 22.39 -50.52 5.46
C TRP A 639 23.09 -51.87 5.21
N LYS A 640 22.31 -52.94 4.95
CA LYS A 640 22.87 -54.26 4.57
C LYS A 640 23.69 -54.16 3.28
N ARG A 641 23.26 -53.44 2.29
CA ARG A 641 23.98 -53.23 1.02
C ARG A 641 25.27 -52.47 1.21
N ILE A 642 25.30 -51.46 2.07
CA ILE A 642 26.52 -50.71 2.42
C ILE A 642 27.49 -51.60 3.15
N ARG A 643 27.06 -52.33 4.18
CA ARG A 643 27.91 -53.27 4.94
C ARG A 643 28.56 -54.31 4.06
N ALA A 644 27.81 -54.93 3.17
CA ALA A 644 28.36 -55.96 2.25
C ALA A 644 29.48 -55.41 1.35
N ARG A 645 29.55 -54.09 1.15
CA ARG A 645 30.57 -53.42 0.30
C ARG A 645 31.78 -52.89 1.08
N PHE A 646 31.60 -52.50 2.33
CA PHE A 646 32.70 -52.03 3.18
C PHE A 646 33.48 -53.15 3.84
N GLY A 647 33.00 -54.39 3.81
CA GLY A 647 33.70 -55.54 4.40
C GLY A 647 34.08 -55.30 5.87
N LYS A 648 35.34 -55.58 6.23
CA LYS A 648 35.85 -55.37 7.60
C LYS A 648 35.87 -53.92 8.05
N ASN A 649 35.82 -52.95 7.14
CA ASN A 649 35.78 -51.52 7.45
C ASN A 649 34.34 -51.00 7.73
N ALA A 650 33.34 -51.89 7.68
CA ALA A 650 31.95 -51.56 8.02
C ALA A 650 31.76 -51.09 9.48
N PHE A 651 32.70 -51.48 10.36
CA PHE A 651 32.65 -51.16 11.80
C PHE A 651 32.71 -49.65 12.11
N LEU A 652 33.35 -48.85 11.23
CA LEU A 652 33.42 -47.39 11.38
C LEU A 652 32.09 -46.68 11.04
N CYS A 653 31.20 -47.39 10.34
CA CYS A 653 29.89 -46.86 9.94
C CYS A 653 28.76 -47.22 10.92
N GLU A 654 28.93 -48.22 11.83
CA GLU A 654 27.84 -48.72 12.68
C GLU A 654 27.39 -47.76 13.77
N ASN A 655 28.27 -46.89 14.25
CA ASN A 655 28.02 -46.08 15.42
C ASN A 655 27.48 -44.65 15.09
N ASN A 656 27.15 -44.33 13.81
CA ASN A 656 26.86 -42.93 13.40
C ASN A 656 27.93 -41.91 13.85
N ARG A 657 29.04 -42.44 14.36
CA ARG A 657 30.26 -41.73 14.70
C ARG A 657 31.33 -42.28 13.74
N LEU A 658 31.42 -41.64 12.58
CA LEU A 658 32.74 -41.47 12.01
C LEU A 658 33.49 -40.76 13.12
N SER A 659 34.36 -41.43 13.86
CA SER A 659 34.80 -40.96 15.16
C SER A 659 35.69 -39.74 15.01
N LEU A 660 35.07 -38.56 15.08
CA LEU A 660 35.74 -37.29 15.41
C LEU A 660 36.41 -37.32 16.80
N ASP A 661 36.05 -38.28 17.66
CA ASP A 661 36.59 -38.38 19.00
C ASP A 661 38.09 -38.73 19.02
N ASN A 662 38.65 -39.32 17.95
CA ASN A 662 40.09 -39.48 17.80
C ASN A 662 40.86 -38.25 17.31
N LEU A 663 40.14 -37.20 16.87
CA LEU A 663 40.70 -35.89 16.47
C LEU A 663 40.46 -34.80 17.51
N LYS A 664 39.67 -35.05 18.56
CA LYS A 664 39.44 -34.14 19.70
C LYS A 664 40.54 -34.17 20.78
N GLY A 665 41.71 -34.61 20.43
CA GLY A 665 42.88 -34.41 21.25
C GLY A 665 43.61 -33.16 20.82
N LYS A 666 43.20 -32.03 21.32
CA LYS A 666 43.83 -30.70 21.44
C LYS A 666 43.14 -29.59 20.67
N ASP A 667 42.53 -28.74 21.46
CA ASP A 667 42.23 -27.31 21.27
C ASP A 667 41.97 -26.79 19.83
N PHE A 668 40.67 -26.58 19.57
CA PHE A 668 40.20 -25.56 18.62
C PHE A 668 39.18 -24.66 19.32
#